data_a3b7437b62b16ef5f0cdfa707d19022a
#
_entry.id   a3b7437b62b16ef5f0cdfa707d19022a
#
_cell.length_a   1.000
_cell.length_b   1.000
_cell.length_c   1.000
_cell.angle_alpha   90.00
_cell.angle_beta   90.00
_cell.angle_gamma   90.00
#
_symmetry.space_group_name_H-M   'P 1'
#
loop_
_entity.id
_entity.type
_entity.pdbx_description
1 polymer ?
#
loop_
_entity_poly.entity_id
_entity_poly.type
_entity_poly.pdbx_seq_one_letter_code
_entity_poly.pdbx_strand_id
1 'polypeptide(L)'
;MSTASKHLLSLALIILLLITLASCRSTPPGTELPDTTLPDTTLSDSTLEGDDSTAEATTEAPLPPPDGLLLAGPSLDTICTVTYPASDSTLQAAAEALIAYINGIIPNAQLRAVADNVQVDTEYRITVSAADSALSSGYAVKLSGKEITLSGKTTETVLDAVNYFKSCCLTRGYLAIDEALSFTSSTGPEVLSQYPEKYYYYEDVYTPSLAYTFDAKTVDTSKSRLVVSGEDLTDKAVWGDGIVTLTGYTVGAGDHTVLVALANKKGDVEVFETTFSCGDGSVMHLYKGEIHAHTSDSDGKQTILEAYTYARDVAKLDFFAVTDHSNSFSNETYQNKHLPNADQFNDPGTFAALYGYEQTYNINTGYYGHLNTINRVSLTSRNQHLDEFYKLMSLDEDAVVMFNHPGYTWGNFVEYDLYSPEIDAVLNLTEIKSTSAANYEYALSLTKGWHVSPIFNEDNHEANWGTAKDACGYVLAPALTRQNIIDAFNKNRTYTTSDQTLKIYYQINGEWMGARLDNPDNLHFSVQLSTELKDGLGVISIIAEDGIIVASYTVGSSKSYTWEFDLAPLYDYYYVKVESGSNWCYTAPIWIENREHLTVDEMDLELVINTSDKSDQRVQTTVTNNSAETMTNVTVTFYLSSISGLNLAKTSPSATITVGDIAPGASVTVHADLRYNASIPRAYAIVKGTQNGKDYGAVKYMEISTVYFSEILPFTSRGGEDAFEFIELYNNSDAVLNLANYKMRYYVKAGAKAADLEANTWTLSGQIQPHSTLVLWIVSSSSKLTIADFNKNFGTSLVEGKDIVRIVGANIPHSKPVQLELLYGSYVVARAWYNWGANNDMRLDRSVVFNYPTNYTLTAQVAESRVIPTPGKLDEGQMPETVG
;
A
#
# COMPACT_ATOMS: atom_id res chain seq x y z
N MET A 1 17.55 4.26 -34.77
CA MET A 1 16.90 4.05 -33.43
C MET A 1 15.43 4.34 -33.62
N SER A 2 14.54 3.45 -33.20
CA SER A 2 13.08 3.64 -33.33
C SER A 2 12.59 4.72 -32.37
N THR A 3 11.44 5.33 -32.67
CA THR A 3 10.80 6.35 -31.81
C THR A 3 10.67 5.91 -30.35
N ALA A 4 10.34 4.64 -30.12
CA ALA A 4 10.27 4.05 -28.80
C ALA A 4 11.60 4.06 -28.01
N SER A 5 12.73 3.87 -28.70
CA SER A 5 14.06 3.94 -28.08
C SER A 5 14.45 5.36 -27.65
N LYS A 6 13.84 6.38 -28.30
CA LYS A 6 14.05 7.79 -27.94
C LYS A 6 13.22 8.18 -26.70
N HIS A 7 11.99 7.68 -26.60
CA HIS A 7 11.14 7.95 -25.43
C HIS A 7 11.70 7.30 -24.15
N LEU A 8 12.22 6.07 -24.23
CA LEU A 8 12.87 5.39 -23.10
C LEU A 8 14.15 6.11 -22.63
N LEU A 9 14.94 6.63 -23.59
CA LEU A 9 16.16 7.38 -23.23
C LEU A 9 15.82 8.75 -22.61
N SER A 10 14.72 9.37 -23.06
CA SER A 10 14.26 10.65 -22.54
C SER A 10 13.66 10.51 -21.15
N LEU A 11 12.87 9.46 -20.92
CA LEU A 11 12.29 9.17 -19.60
C LEU A 11 13.38 8.80 -18.58
N ALA A 12 14.34 7.96 -18.97
CA ALA A 12 15.50 7.62 -18.14
C ALA A 12 16.37 8.85 -17.81
N LEU A 13 16.46 9.83 -18.73
CA LEU A 13 17.21 11.06 -18.49
C LEU A 13 16.47 12.01 -17.53
N ILE A 14 15.14 12.07 -17.61
CA ILE A 14 14.28 12.82 -16.68
C ILE A 14 14.37 12.23 -15.29
N ILE A 15 14.26 10.91 -15.15
CA ILE A 15 14.38 10.18 -13.90
C ILE A 15 15.79 10.36 -13.30
N LEU A 16 16.84 10.26 -14.11
CA LEU A 16 18.22 10.46 -13.65
C LEU A 16 18.49 11.91 -13.20
N LEU A 17 17.83 12.90 -13.83
CA LEU A 17 17.96 14.30 -13.44
C LEU A 17 17.16 14.64 -12.18
N LEU A 18 16.00 13.97 -11.99
CA LEU A 18 15.17 14.09 -10.79
C LEU A 18 15.82 13.40 -9.58
N ILE A 19 16.46 12.25 -9.75
CA ILE A 19 17.25 11.56 -8.71
C ILE A 19 18.42 12.44 -8.24
N THR A 20 19.10 13.15 -9.14
CA THR A 20 20.17 14.08 -8.75
C THR A 20 19.64 15.33 -8.04
N LEU A 21 18.39 15.71 -8.25
CA LEU A 21 17.73 16.83 -7.58
C LEU A 21 17.08 16.44 -6.23
N ALA A 22 16.58 15.21 -6.12
CA ALA A 22 16.05 14.65 -4.86
C ALA A 22 17.17 14.36 -3.83
N SER A 23 18.35 13.92 -4.27
CA SER A 23 19.51 13.68 -3.38
C SER A 23 20.08 14.92 -2.70
N CYS A 24 19.60 16.13 -3.03
CA CYS A 24 19.94 17.37 -2.33
C CYS A 24 19.08 17.64 -1.07
N ARG A 25 18.17 16.75 -0.69
CA ARG A 25 17.33 16.90 0.51
C ARG A 25 17.68 15.96 1.67
N SER A 26 18.87 15.39 1.72
CA SER A 26 19.33 14.66 2.89
C SER A 26 19.80 15.62 4.00
N THR A 27 19.20 15.53 5.15
CA THR A 27 19.63 16.15 6.42
C THR A 27 21.07 15.76 6.72
N PRO A 28 21.91 16.69 7.17
CA PRO A 28 23.29 16.36 7.52
C PRO A 28 23.36 15.64 8.87
N PRO A 29 24.22 14.63 9.02
CA PRO A 29 24.50 14.04 10.32
C PRO A 29 25.31 15.01 11.17
N GLY A 30 25.00 15.03 12.47
CA GLY A 30 25.66 15.87 13.46
C GLY A 30 27.17 15.67 13.50
N THR A 31 27.90 16.74 13.40
CA THR A 31 29.30 16.83 13.81
C THR A 31 29.44 17.82 14.96
N GLU A 32 30.11 17.35 15.96
CA GLU A 32 30.45 18.06 17.17
C GLU A 32 31.13 19.41 16.90
N LEU A 33 30.71 20.43 17.63
CA LEU A 33 31.34 21.74 17.71
C LEU A 33 32.43 21.78 18.77
N PRO A 34 33.53 22.45 18.56
CA PRO A 34 34.44 22.81 19.66
C PRO A 34 34.01 24.10 20.34
N ASP A 35 34.10 24.03 21.62
CA ASP A 35 33.88 25.02 22.66
C ASP A 35 34.65 26.36 22.46
N THR A 36 33.94 27.53 22.48
CA THR A 36 34.55 28.78 22.85
C THR A 36 33.54 29.71 23.53
N THR A 37 33.85 29.97 24.75
CA THR A 37 33.49 30.97 25.79
C THR A 37 32.69 32.23 25.40
N LEU A 38 31.74 32.50 26.27
CA LEU A 38 30.94 33.70 26.48
C LEU A 38 31.74 35.00 26.72
N PRO A 39 31.09 36.17 26.59
CA PRO A 39 30.74 36.86 27.81
C PRO A 39 29.29 37.44 27.88
N ASP A 40 28.87 37.42 29.07
CA ASP A 40 27.72 37.91 29.78
C ASP A 40 27.37 39.38 29.51
N THR A 41 26.07 39.74 29.31
CA THR A 41 25.51 41.01 29.76
C THR A 41 23.98 40.94 30.00
N THR A 42 23.67 41.15 31.21
CA THR A 42 22.49 41.52 31.98
C THR A 42 21.22 42.01 31.31
N LEU A 43 20.14 41.40 31.80
CA LEU A 43 18.74 41.75 32.05
C LEU A 43 18.33 43.24 31.95
N SER A 44 17.18 43.48 31.31
CA SER A 44 16.17 44.36 31.89
C SER A 44 14.76 43.94 31.47
N ASP A 45 13.91 43.82 32.44
CA ASP A 45 12.50 43.50 32.52
C ASP A 45 11.63 44.62 31.88
N SER A 46 10.63 44.31 31.08
CA SER A 46 9.42 45.15 30.94
C SER A 46 8.25 44.42 30.26
N THR A 47 7.28 44.07 31.07
CA THR A 47 5.81 44.10 30.89
C THR A 47 5.17 43.82 29.51
N LEU A 48 4.33 42.82 29.55
CA LEU A 48 3.23 42.45 28.66
C LEU A 48 2.30 43.62 28.27
N GLU A 49 2.11 43.83 27.00
CA GLU A 49 0.81 44.22 26.44
C GLU A 49 0.61 43.43 25.12
N GLY A 50 -0.58 42.85 24.97
CA GLY A 50 -0.96 42.08 23.81
C GLY A 50 -1.11 42.97 22.58
N ASP A 51 -0.64 42.44 21.45
CA ASP A 51 -0.96 43.02 20.16
C ASP A 51 -1.40 41.94 19.19
N ASP A 52 -2.66 42.10 18.78
CA ASP A 52 -3.38 41.31 17.82
C ASP A 52 -2.83 41.71 16.44
N SER A 53 -1.77 41.02 15.97
CA SER A 53 -1.25 41.24 14.63
C SER A 53 -1.89 40.25 13.66
N THR A 54 -3.04 40.64 13.10
CA THR A 54 -3.46 40.19 11.80
C THR A 54 -2.29 40.29 10.82
N ALA A 55 -1.86 39.15 10.27
CA ALA A 55 -0.87 39.12 9.20
C ALA A 55 -1.44 39.92 8.02
N GLU A 56 -0.95 41.14 7.83
CA GLU A 56 -1.15 41.86 6.57
C GLU A 56 -0.44 41.05 5.47
N ALA A 57 -1.25 40.52 4.55
CA ALA A 57 -0.76 40.06 3.27
C ALA A 57 0.03 41.21 2.63
N THR A 58 1.34 41.04 2.47
CA THR A 58 2.18 41.97 1.70
C THR A 58 1.67 41.93 0.27
N THR A 59 0.83 42.88 -0.10
CA THR A 59 0.49 43.14 -1.48
C THR A 59 1.79 43.56 -2.18
N GLU A 60 2.34 42.66 -3.01
CA GLU A 60 3.38 43.03 -3.96
C GLU A 60 2.93 44.28 -4.71
N ALA A 61 3.86 45.23 -4.92
CA ALA A 61 3.56 46.41 -5.71
C ALA A 61 3.10 46.00 -7.11
N PRO A 62 2.02 46.55 -7.64
CA PRO A 62 1.56 46.18 -8.96
C PRO A 62 2.69 46.32 -10.00
N LEU A 63 2.91 45.30 -10.80
CA LEU A 63 3.90 45.31 -11.90
C LEU A 63 3.61 46.51 -12.81
N PRO A 64 4.62 47.16 -13.32
CA PRO A 64 4.44 48.25 -14.30
C PRO A 64 3.67 47.70 -15.55
N PRO A 65 2.77 48.49 -16.12
CA PRO A 65 2.07 48.07 -17.33
C PRO A 65 3.08 47.74 -18.45
N PRO A 66 2.92 46.61 -19.16
CA PRO A 66 3.78 46.27 -20.29
C PRO A 66 3.55 47.25 -21.46
N ASP A 67 4.54 47.39 -22.33
CA ASP A 67 4.41 48.16 -23.56
C ASP A 67 3.36 47.53 -24.49
N GLY A 68 2.63 48.35 -25.24
CA GLY A 68 1.65 47.90 -26.23
C GLY A 68 0.22 48.39 -25.99
N LEU A 69 -0.68 47.89 -26.82
CA LEU A 69 -2.11 48.19 -26.72
C LEU A 69 -2.71 47.49 -25.49
N LEU A 70 -3.09 48.26 -24.49
CA LEU A 70 -3.58 47.74 -23.22
C LEU A 70 -5.11 47.53 -23.33
N LEU A 71 -5.60 46.26 -23.27
CA LEU A 71 -6.99 45.87 -23.44
C LEU A 71 -7.67 45.63 -22.10
N ALA A 72 -6.95 45.10 -21.09
CA ALA A 72 -7.45 44.90 -19.74
C ALA A 72 -6.30 45.04 -18.73
N GLY A 73 -6.61 45.38 -17.47
CA GLY A 73 -5.66 45.53 -16.38
C GLY A 73 -6.33 45.96 -15.09
N PRO A 74 -5.58 46.12 -13.98
CA PRO A 74 -6.15 46.39 -12.66
C PRO A 74 -6.99 47.69 -12.55
N SER A 75 -6.79 48.62 -13.49
CA SER A 75 -7.49 49.93 -13.50
C SER A 75 -8.26 50.20 -14.79
N LEU A 76 -8.56 49.17 -15.58
CA LEU A 76 -9.26 49.33 -16.87
C LEU A 76 -10.61 48.64 -16.82
N ASP A 77 -11.68 49.44 -17.06
CA ASP A 77 -13.06 48.94 -17.21
C ASP A 77 -13.39 48.65 -18.70
N THR A 78 -12.45 48.09 -19.46
CA THR A 78 -12.62 47.86 -20.89
C THR A 78 -13.48 46.62 -21.14
N ILE A 79 -14.52 46.77 -21.95
CA ILE A 79 -15.39 45.65 -22.37
C ILE A 79 -14.76 44.97 -23.58
N CYS A 80 -14.25 43.76 -23.39
CA CYS A 80 -13.73 42.90 -24.45
C CYS A 80 -14.64 41.68 -24.64
N THR A 81 -14.93 41.30 -25.89
CA THR A 81 -15.66 40.09 -26.24
C THR A 81 -14.77 39.10 -26.95
N VAL A 82 -14.92 37.82 -26.61
CA VAL A 82 -14.35 36.71 -27.38
C VAL A 82 -15.45 36.10 -28.24
N THR A 83 -15.32 36.23 -29.56
CA THR A 83 -16.32 35.69 -30.49
C THR A 83 -15.87 34.35 -31.07
N TYR A 84 -16.85 33.48 -31.34
CA TYR A 84 -16.64 32.15 -31.88
C TYR A 84 -17.72 31.78 -32.93
N PRO A 85 -17.47 30.85 -33.86
CA PRO A 85 -18.45 30.38 -34.79
C PRO A 85 -19.64 29.68 -34.11
N ALA A 86 -20.87 30.15 -34.31
CA ALA A 86 -22.07 29.58 -33.66
C ALA A 86 -22.32 28.09 -33.99
N SER A 87 -21.75 27.60 -35.08
CA SER A 87 -21.92 26.20 -35.54
C SER A 87 -20.82 25.24 -35.07
N ASP A 88 -19.81 25.72 -34.32
CA ASP A 88 -18.66 24.92 -33.91
C ASP A 88 -18.53 24.90 -32.36
N SER A 89 -18.95 23.79 -31.75
CA SER A 89 -18.92 23.62 -30.31
C SER A 89 -17.46 23.48 -29.76
N THR A 90 -16.51 23.03 -30.56
CA THR A 90 -15.10 22.95 -30.18
C THR A 90 -14.50 24.34 -30.05
N LEU A 91 -14.76 25.22 -31.01
CA LEU A 91 -14.29 26.60 -30.94
C LEU A 91 -15.05 27.43 -29.91
N GLN A 92 -16.31 27.09 -29.61
CA GLN A 92 -17.02 27.66 -28.45
C GLN A 92 -16.27 27.31 -27.16
N ALA A 93 -15.97 26.04 -26.93
CA ALA A 93 -15.24 25.60 -25.74
C ALA A 93 -13.85 26.26 -25.62
N ALA A 94 -13.17 26.42 -26.76
CA ALA A 94 -11.87 27.11 -26.79
C ALA A 94 -11.99 28.60 -26.43
N ALA A 95 -13.03 29.29 -26.89
CA ALA A 95 -13.30 30.68 -26.52
C ALA A 95 -13.62 30.83 -25.02
N GLU A 96 -14.43 29.91 -24.48
CA GLU A 96 -14.75 29.87 -23.04
C GLU A 96 -13.51 29.58 -22.19
N ALA A 97 -12.65 28.62 -22.60
CA ALA A 97 -11.39 28.31 -21.95
C ALA A 97 -10.38 29.48 -22.02
N LEU A 98 -10.32 30.18 -23.15
CA LEU A 98 -9.52 31.40 -23.29
C LEU A 98 -9.97 32.50 -22.30
N ILE A 99 -11.27 32.68 -22.14
CA ILE A 99 -11.83 33.63 -21.16
C ILE A 99 -11.49 33.23 -19.73
N ALA A 100 -11.66 31.94 -19.38
CA ALA A 100 -11.29 31.42 -18.07
C ALA A 100 -9.79 31.68 -17.78
N TYR A 101 -8.92 31.40 -18.75
CA TYR A 101 -7.47 31.66 -18.64
C TYR A 101 -7.19 33.17 -18.42
N ILE A 102 -7.75 34.05 -19.26
CA ILE A 102 -7.54 35.51 -19.13
C ILE A 102 -8.04 36.02 -17.77
N ASN A 103 -9.21 35.58 -17.34
CA ASN A 103 -9.77 35.98 -16.04
C ASN A 103 -8.93 35.47 -14.86
N GLY A 104 -8.27 34.32 -15.01
CA GLY A 104 -7.35 33.77 -14.00
C GLY A 104 -6.04 34.55 -13.86
N ILE A 105 -5.53 35.12 -14.94
CA ILE A 105 -4.27 35.87 -14.95
C ILE A 105 -4.45 37.40 -14.86
N ILE A 106 -5.64 37.93 -15.18
CA ILE A 106 -5.96 39.36 -15.17
C ILE A 106 -7.15 39.59 -14.22
N PRO A 107 -6.93 39.89 -12.94
CA PRO A 107 -8.01 40.24 -12.03
C PRO A 107 -8.78 41.44 -12.57
N ASN A 108 -10.09 41.39 -12.54
CA ASN A 108 -11.02 42.41 -13.07
C ASN A 108 -11.18 42.44 -14.60
N ALA A 109 -10.65 41.48 -15.36
CA ALA A 109 -11.02 41.36 -16.77
C ALA A 109 -12.52 41.08 -16.91
N GLN A 110 -13.21 41.82 -17.79
CA GLN A 110 -14.66 41.66 -18.04
C GLN A 110 -14.86 41.07 -19.45
N LEU A 111 -14.42 39.85 -19.65
CA LEU A 111 -14.60 39.18 -20.92
C LEU A 111 -15.84 38.29 -20.91
N ARG A 112 -16.46 38.14 -22.06
CA ARG A 112 -17.57 37.20 -22.28
C ARG A 112 -17.48 36.56 -23.66
N ALA A 113 -17.85 35.27 -23.71
CA ALA A 113 -17.98 34.55 -24.97
C ALA A 113 -19.29 34.93 -25.67
N VAL A 114 -19.22 35.16 -26.97
CA VAL A 114 -20.37 35.53 -27.79
C VAL A 114 -20.28 34.83 -29.14
N ALA A 115 -21.35 34.17 -29.57
CA ALA A 115 -21.41 33.58 -30.92
C ALA A 115 -21.34 34.68 -32.00
N ASP A 116 -20.70 34.38 -33.13
CA ASP A 116 -20.44 35.34 -34.25
C ASP A 116 -21.75 35.91 -34.88
N ASN A 117 -22.85 35.20 -34.75
CA ASN A 117 -24.16 35.63 -35.19
C ASN A 117 -24.91 36.59 -34.23
N VAL A 118 -24.30 36.92 -33.07
CA VAL A 118 -24.87 37.82 -32.05
C VAL A 118 -24.13 39.15 -32.09
N GLN A 119 -24.84 40.26 -32.32
CA GLN A 119 -24.26 41.59 -32.26
C GLN A 119 -24.17 42.08 -30.81
N VAL A 120 -22.96 42.44 -30.41
CA VAL A 120 -22.65 43.03 -29.12
C VAL A 120 -21.80 44.26 -29.31
N ASP A 121 -22.14 45.31 -28.59
CA ASP A 121 -21.28 46.50 -28.54
C ASP A 121 -20.07 46.18 -27.65
N THR A 122 -18.88 46.34 -28.22
CA THR A 122 -17.62 45.99 -27.54
C THR A 122 -16.54 46.97 -28.02
N GLU A 123 -15.68 47.38 -27.11
CA GLU A 123 -14.56 48.22 -27.43
C GLU A 123 -13.48 47.46 -28.19
N TYR A 124 -13.21 46.23 -27.78
CA TYR A 124 -12.26 45.30 -28.38
C TYR A 124 -12.91 43.94 -28.63
N ARG A 125 -12.39 43.24 -29.65
CA ARG A 125 -12.85 41.90 -30.00
C ARG A 125 -11.68 40.91 -30.17
N ILE A 126 -11.77 39.76 -29.57
CA ILE A 126 -10.92 38.60 -29.87
C ILE A 126 -11.77 37.63 -30.68
N THR A 127 -11.42 37.35 -31.92
CA THR A 127 -12.20 36.47 -32.80
C THR A 127 -11.51 35.13 -32.93
N VAL A 128 -12.07 34.07 -32.34
CA VAL A 128 -11.70 32.70 -32.62
C VAL A 128 -12.41 32.31 -33.91
N SER A 129 -11.69 32.32 -35.04
CA SER A 129 -12.28 32.18 -36.36
C SER A 129 -12.65 30.75 -36.71
N ALA A 130 -13.65 30.53 -37.56
CA ALA A 130 -13.76 29.26 -38.29
C ALA A 130 -12.47 28.98 -39.10
N ALA A 131 -12.29 27.68 -39.44
CA ALA A 131 -11.13 27.27 -40.25
C ALA A 131 -11.01 28.14 -41.53
N ASP A 132 -9.82 28.70 -41.77
CA ASP A 132 -9.52 29.56 -42.92
C ASP A 132 -8.79 28.77 -43.99
N SER A 133 -9.50 28.39 -45.03
CA SER A 133 -8.94 27.66 -46.17
C SER A 133 -7.92 28.48 -47.00
N ALA A 134 -7.83 29.78 -46.77
CA ALA A 134 -6.83 30.66 -47.45
C ALA A 134 -5.44 30.52 -46.84
N LEU A 135 -5.32 29.99 -45.60
CA LEU A 135 -4.03 29.61 -45.03
C LEU A 135 -3.46 28.39 -45.74
N SER A 136 -2.22 28.47 -46.13
CA SER A 136 -1.53 27.36 -46.81
C SER A 136 -1.31 26.16 -45.83
N SER A 137 -0.97 26.49 -44.58
CA SER A 137 -0.77 25.55 -43.46
C SER A 137 -0.77 26.32 -42.16
N GLY A 138 -0.86 25.61 -41.01
CA GLY A 138 -0.71 26.15 -39.66
C GLY A 138 -1.81 27.13 -39.24
N TYR A 139 -1.42 28.16 -38.50
CA TYR A 139 -2.32 29.14 -37.88
C TYR A 139 -1.76 30.56 -37.98
N ALA A 140 -2.63 31.54 -37.70
CA ALA A 140 -2.22 32.94 -37.65
C ALA A 140 -2.93 33.68 -36.50
N VAL A 141 -2.18 34.63 -35.92
CA VAL A 141 -2.63 35.58 -34.90
C VAL A 141 -2.35 36.96 -35.35
N LYS A 142 -3.38 37.81 -35.53
CA LYS A 142 -3.25 39.15 -36.12
C LYS A 142 -4.11 40.17 -35.40
N LEU A 143 -3.54 41.32 -35.11
CA LEU A 143 -4.25 42.53 -34.71
C LEU A 143 -4.57 43.40 -35.92
N SER A 144 -5.83 43.81 -36.03
CA SER A 144 -6.29 44.77 -37.06
C SER A 144 -7.24 45.78 -36.38
N GLY A 145 -6.73 46.99 -36.14
CA GLY A 145 -7.50 48.00 -35.40
C GLY A 145 -7.77 47.59 -33.96
N LYS A 146 -9.05 47.26 -33.64
CA LYS A 146 -9.49 46.82 -32.35
C LYS A 146 -9.92 45.33 -32.34
N GLU A 147 -9.58 44.59 -33.37
CA GLU A 147 -9.88 43.19 -33.53
C GLU A 147 -8.63 42.33 -33.56
N ILE A 148 -8.53 41.33 -32.68
CA ILE A 148 -7.53 40.30 -32.67
C ILE A 148 -8.13 39.03 -33.27
N THR A 149 -7.59 38.56 -34.39
CA THR A 149 -8.10 37.35 -35.06
C THR A 149 -7.16 36.18 -34.77
N LEU A 150 -7.71 35.11 -34.23
CA LEU A 150 -7.08 33.81 -34.02
C LEU A 150 -7.62 32.85 -35.08
N SER A 151 -6.81 32.49 -36.08
CA SER A 151 -7.25 31.69 -37.21
C SER A 151 -6.31 30.53 -37.50
N GLY A 152 -6.83 29.47 -38.09
CA GLY A 152 -6.09 28.28 -38.48
C GLY A 152 -6.66 27.64 -39.74
N LYS A 153 -5.85 26.81 -40.40
CA LYS A 153 -6.30 26.09 -41.60
C LYS A 153 -7.37 25.04 -41.27
N THR A 154 -7.29 24.47 -40.09
CA THR A 154 -8.24 23.49 -39.55
C THR A 154 -8.70 23.94 -38.15
N THR A 155 -9.76 23.34 -37.59
CA THR A 155 -10.15 23.60 -36.22
C THR A 155 -9.00 23.34 -35.23
N GLU A 156 -8.24 22.27 -35.43
CA GLU A 156 -7.04 21.97 -34.62
C GLU A 156 -6.05 23.14 -34.62
N THR A 157 -5.67 23.63 -35.79
CA THR A 157 -4.73 24.75 -35.88
C THR A 157 -5.31 26.09 -35.42
N VAL A 158 -6.61 26.24 -35.34
CA VAL A 158 -7.23 27.39 -34.60
C VAL A 158 -6.95 27.27 -33.11
N LEU A 159 -7.01 26.05 -32.53
CA LEU A 159 -6.61 25.84 -31.13
C LEU A 159 -5.14 26.18 -30.88
N ASP A 160 -4.25 25.88 -31.84
CA ASP A 160 -2.85 26.29 -31.78
C ASP A 160 -2.70 27.82 -31.80
N ALA A 161 -3.50 28.52 -32.56
CA ALA A 161 -3.54 30.00 -32.55
C ALA A 161 -4.00 30.54 -31.16
N VAL A 162 -4.99 29.90 -30.53
CA VAL A 162 -5.42 30.26 -29.17
C VAL A 162 -4.29 30.01 -28.15
N ASN A 163 -3.60 28.91 -28.24
CA ASN A 163 -2.49 28.58 -27.35
C ASN A 163 -1.28 29.49 -27.55
N TYR A 164 -0.96 29.81 -28.81
CA TYR A 164 0.05 30.82 -29.12
C TYR A 164 -0.31 32.20 -28.52
N PHE A 165 -1.57 32.60 -28.62
CA PHE A 165 -2.04 33.86 -28.06
C PHE A 165 -1.88 33.88 -26.56
N LYS A 166 -2.26 32.81 -25.88
CA LYS A 166 -2.08 32.66 -24.42
C LYS A 166 -0.60 32.79 -24.00
N SER A 167 0.32 32.12 -24.70
CA SER A 167 1.72 32.01 -24.28
C SER A 167 2.62 33.17 -24.73
N CYS A 168 2.33 33.76 -25.86
CA CYS A 168 3.19 34.74 -26.48
C CYS A 168 2.63 36.16 -26.52
N CYS A 169 1.32 36.32 -26.31
CA CYS A 169 0.62 37.61 -26.40
C CYS A 169 -0.04 38.08 -25.11
N LEU A 170 -0.10 37.24 -24.06
CA LEU A 170 -0.69 37.60 -22.79
C LEU A 170 0.34 37.63 -21.67
N THR A 171 0.15 38.53 -20.72
CA THR A 171 1.00 38.70 -19.55
C THR A 171 0.14 38.78 -18.29
N ARG A 172 0.62 38.18 -17.18
CA ARG A 172 -0.10 38.21 -15.92
C ARG A 172 -0.38 39.66 -15.46
N GLY A 173 -1.63 39.91 -15.06
CA GLY A 173 -2.10 41.21 -14.61
C GLY A 173 -2.56 42.17 -15.70
N TYR A 174 -2.19 41.91 -16.97
CA TYR A 174 -2.50 42.79 -18.08
C TYR A 174 -2.81 42.03 -19.38
N LEU A 175 -3.80 42.49 -20.14
CA LEU A 175 -3.99 42.12 -21.52
C LEU A 175 -3.38 43.23 -22.38
N ALA A 176 -2.09 43.08 -22.70
CA ALA A 176 -1.33 44.02 -23.53
C ALA A 176 -0.87 43.33 -24.80
N ILE A 177 -1.17 43.94 -25.94
CA ILE A 177 -0.93 43.37 -27.27
C ILE A 177 0.02 44.30 -28.04
N ASP A 178 1.05 43.75 -28.68
CA ASP A 178 1.88 44.44 -29.58
C ASP A 178 1.03 45.01 -30.75
N GLU A 179 1.09 46.34 -30.96
CA GLU A 179 0.32 47.00 -32.00
C GLU A 179 0.69 46.50 -33.44
N ALA A 180 1.86 45.92 -33.58
CA ALA A 180 2.35 45.29 -34.82
C ALA A 180 2.06 43.78 -34.89
N LEU A 181 1.28 43.21 -33.97
CA LEU A 181 1.04 41.78 -33.91
C LEU A 181 0.52 41.23 -35.23
N SER A 182 1.33 40.43 -35.87
CA SER A 182 1.00 39.70 -37.09
C SER A 182 1.91 38.46 -37.17
N PHE A 183 1.41 37.33 -36.69
CA PHE A 183 2.15 36.08 -36.67
C PHE A 183 1.44 35.04 -37.52
N THR A 184 2.21 34.24 -38.31
CA THR A 184 1.68 33.09 -39.03
C THR A 184 2.69 31.95 -38.90
N SER A 185 2.23 30.79 -38.37
CA SER A 185 3.02 29.57 -38.24
C SER A 185 2.61 28.54 -39.27
N SER A 186 3.55 27.69 -39.63
CA SER A 186 3.27 26.49 -40.44
C SER A 186 3.15 25.23 -39.60
N THR A 187 4.25 24.78 -39.03
CA THR A 187 4.34 23.64 -38.08
C THR A 187 5.55 23.88 -37.20
N GLY A 188 5.37 23.83 -35.92
CA GLY A 188 6.43 23.89 -34.89
C GLY A 188 6.97 22.52 -34.49
N PRO A 189 7.98 22.48 -33.62
CA PRO A 189 8.48 21.27 -33.01
C PRO A 189 7.57 20.84 -31.86
N GLU A 190 7.51 19.54 -31.59
CA GLU A 190 6.60 18.94 -30.59
C GLU A 190 7.29 18.68 -29.22
N VAL A 191 6.51 18.72 -28.14
CA VAL A 191 6.90 18.17 -26.85
C VAL A 191 6.79 16.65 -26.92
N LEU A 192 7.87 15.93 -26.56
CA LEU A 192 7.95 14.48 -26.65
C LEU A 192 7.52 13.78 -25.36
N SER A 193 7.78 14.40 -24.23
CA SER A 193 7.32 13.92 -22.91
C SER A 193 7.23 15.09 -21.93
N GLN A 194 6.47 14.90 -20.87
CA GLN A 194 6.24 15.90 -19.85
C GLN A 194 6.35 15.30 -18.45
N TYR A 195 6.73 16.14 -17.49
CA TYR A 195 6.59 15.92 -16.06
C TYR A 195 6.19 17.26 -15.40
N PRO A 196 5.20 17.30 -14.51
CA PRO A 196 4.34 16.19 -14.14
C PRO A 196 3.39 15.76 -15.26
N GLU A 197 2.71 14.65 -15.08
CA GLU A 197 1.59 14.24 -15.91
C GLU A 197 0.47 15.30 -15.89
N LYS A 198 -0.29 15.41 -16.96
CA LYS A 198 -1.43 16.35 -17.00
C LYS A 198 -2.43 16.04 -15.89
N TYR A 199 -2.96 17.07 -15.22
CA TYR A 199 -3.85 17.00 -14.07
C TYR A 199 -3.22 16.44 -12.78
N TYR A 200 -1.89 16.28 -12.73
CA TYR A 200 -1.20 15.88 -11.51
C TYR A 200 -1.47 16.88 -10.38
N TYR A 201 -1.67 16.37 -9.17
CA TYR A 201 -1.87 17.19 -7.98
C TYR A 201 -0.65 17.05 -7.05
N TYR A 202 0.00 18.17 -6.77
CA TYR A 202 1.05 18.28 -5.77
C TYR A 202 0.45 18.50 -4.39
N GLU A 203 0.63 17.53 -3.48
CA GLU A 203 0.17 17.60 -2.10
C GLU A 203 1.24 18.24 -1.22
N ASP A 204 0.91 19.36 -0.55
CA ASP A 204 1.81 20.16 0.30
C ASP A 204 3.12 20.64 -0.37
N VAL A 205 3.17 20.60 -1.69
CA VAL A 205 4.31 21.05 -2.48
C VAL A 205 3.91 22.24 -3.32
N TYR A 206 4.39 23.41 -2.95
CA TYR A 206 4.15 24.68 -3.65
C TYR A 206 5.35 25.15 -4.47
N THR A 207 6.37 24.32 -4.62
CA THR A 207 7.54 24.53 -5.48
C THR A 207 7.67 23.35 -6.45
N PRO A 208 6.73 23.22 -7.43
CA PRO A 208 6.69 22.08 -8.32
C PRO A 208 7.95 22.00 -9.18
N SER A 209 8.36 20.79 -9.52
CA SER A 209 9.37 20.55 -10.56
C SER A 209 8.66 20.26 -11.88
N LEU A 210 9.06 20.97 -12.94
CA LEU A 210 8.50 20.79 -14.27
C LEU A 210 9.63 20.38 -15.23
N ALA A 211 9.33 19.44 -16.15
CA ALA A 211 10.29 19.02 -17.17
C ALA A 211 9.55 18.64 -18.46
N TYR A 212 10.04 19.12 -19.61
CA TYR A 212 9.49 18.83 -20.93
C TYR A 212 10.62 18.47 -21.89
N THR A 213 10.48 17.37 -22.60
CA THR A 213 11.48 16.94 -23.58
C THR A 213 11.04 17.24 -25.01
N PHE A 214 12.02 17.48 -25.88
CA PHE A 214 11.82 17.80 -27.29
C PHE A 214 13.00 17.31 -28.13
N ASP A 215 12.86 17.33 -29.48
CA ASP A 215 14.01 17.01 -30.37
C ASP A 215 14.95 18.22 -30.48
N ALA A 216 16.08 18.13 -29.80
CA ALA A 216 17.13 19.16 -29.80
C ALA A 216 17.61 19.63 -31.21
N LYS A 217 17.41 18.81 -32.25
CA LYS A 217 17.81 19.15 -33.61
C LYS A 217 16.84 20.11 -34.25
N THR A 218 15.58 20.10 -33.85
CA THR A 218 14.50 20.88 -34.44
C THR A 218 14.20 22.16 -33.66
N VAL A 219 14.42 22.19 -32.35
CA VAL A 219 14.11 23.32 -31.47
C VAL A 219 15.22 24.36 -31.46
N ASP A 220 14.84 25.64 -31.51
CA ASP A 220 15.65 26.82 -31.19
C ASP A 220 15.27 27.32 -29.81
N THR A 221 16.02 26.91 -28.82
CA THR A 221 15.73 27.24 -27.39
C THR A 221 15.79 28.75 -27.12
N SER A 222 16.55 29.52 -27.91
CA SER A 222 16.64 30.97 -27.73
C SER A 222 15.37 31.73 -28.12
N LYS A 223 14.45 31.07 -28.85
CA LYS A 223 13.15 31.59 -29.27
C LYS A 223 11.97 30.88 -28.64
N SER A 224 12.24 29.84 -27.83
CA SER A 224 11.23 29.07 -27.13
C SER A 224 10.89 29.72 -25.80
N ARG A 225 9.69 29.44 -25.27
CA ARG A 225 9.20 30.06 -24.04
C ARG A 225 8.57 29.02 -23.12
N LEU A 226 8.60 29.29 -21.79
CA LEU A 226 7.89 28.58 -20.75
C LEU A 226 7.07 29.58 -19.92
N VAL A 227 5.75 29.39 -19.92
CA VAL A 227 4.82 30.25 -19.20
C VAL A 227 4.02 29.41 -18.20
N VAL A 228 3.93 29.83 -16.93
CA VAL A 228 3.15 29.15 -15.90
C VAL A 228 2.12 30.15 -15.33
N SER A 229 0.85 29.82 -15.42
CA SER A 229 -0.26 30.68 -14.97
C SER A 229 -0.13 32.14 -15.43
N GLY A 230 0.31 32.33 -16.69
CA GLY A 230 0.48 33.64 -17.30
C GLY A 230 1.77 34.38 -16.93
N GLU A 231 2.65 33.81 -16.09
CA GLU A 231 3.98 34.34 -15.80
C GLU A 231 4.99 33.72 -16.78
N ASP A 232 5.74 34.57 -17.48
CA ASP A 232 6.83 34.13 -18.34
C ASP A 232 8.04 33.75 -17.47
N LEU A 233 8.35 32.48 -17.44
CA LEU A 233 9.45 31.91 -16.66
C LEU A 233 10.61 31.42 -17.54
N THR A 234 10.65 31.82 -18.79
CA THR A 234 11.65 31.40 -19.77
C THR A 234 13.07 31.58 -19.27
N ASP A 235 13.36 32.75 -18.65
CA ASP A 235 14.70 33.07 -18.12
C ASP A 235 15.01 32.33 -16.78
N LYS A 236 13.99 31.83 -16.07
CA LYS A 236 14.17 31.05 -14.86
C LYS A 236 14.30 29.55 -15.16
N ALA A 237 13.84 29.12 -16.33
CA ALA A 237 13.93 27.73 -16.77
C ALA A 237 15.32 27.39 -17.27
N VAL A 238 15.74 26.14 -17.07
CA VAL A 238 17.01 25.62 -17.60
C VAL A 238 16.76 24.92 -18.93
N TRP A 239 17.24 25.50 -20.00
CA TRP A 239 17.11 24.96 -21.36
C TRP A 239 18.36 24.14 -21.70
N GLY A 240 18.20 22.83 -21.81
CA GLY A 240 19.24 21.86 -22.15
C GLY A 240 19.14 21.31 -23.59
N ASP A 241 19.97 20.30 -23.91
CA ASP A 241 19.93 19.57 -25.16
C ASP A 241 18.77 18.59 -25.20
N GLY A 242 17.62 19.05 -25.69
CA GLY A 242 16.39 18.26 -25.79
C GLY A 242 15.48 18.24 -24.52
N ILE A 243 15.74 19.14 -23.57
CA ILE A 243 14.93 19.25 -22.38
C ILE A 243 14.86 20.69 -21.87
N VAL A 244 13.71 21.10 -21.34
CA VAL A 244 13.55 22.28 -20.49
C VAL A 244 13.09 21.85 -19.12
N THR A 245 13.68 22.43 -18.06
CA THR A 245 13.31 22.17 -16.67
C THR A 245 13.10 23.48 -15.92
N LEU A 246 12.14 23.47 -14.99
CA LEU A 246 11.90 24.56 -14.05
C LEU A 246 11.79 23.96 -12.65
N THR A 247 12.61 24.46 -11.71
CA THR A 247 12.60 24.07 -10.30
C THR A 247 12.72 25.29 -9.42
N GLY A 248 12.27 25.20 -8.15
CA GLY A 248 12.39 26.28 -7.18
C GLY A 248 11.49 27.50 -7.44
N TYR A 249 10.54 27.38 -8.35
CA TYR A 249 9.49 28.37 -8.57
C TYR A 249 8.31 28.10 -7.63
N THR A 250 7.83 29.12 -6.93
CA THR A 250 6.73 29.00 -5.98
C THR A 250 5.40 29.34 -6.66
N VAL A 251 4.40 28.49 -6.49
CA VAL A 251 3.01 28.72 -6.93
C VAL A 251 2.08 28.80 -5.70
N GLY A 252 0.88 29.31 -5.90
CA GLY A 252 -0.18 29.27 -4.88
C GLY A 252 -0.93 27.95 -4.87
N ALA A 253 -1.88 27.78 -3.96
CA ALA A 253 -2.85 26.69 -4.03
C ALA A 253 -3.82 26.90 -5.20
N GLY A 254 -4.27 25.78 -5.82
CA GLY A 254 -5.20 25.75 -6.93
C GLY A 254 -4.60 25.23 -8.24
N ASP A 255 -5.32 25.43 -9.33
CA ASP A 255 -4.97 24.93 -10.65
C ASP A 255 -4.00 25.87 -11.36
N HIS A 256 -3.02 25.29 -12.03
CA HIS A 256 -1.98 25.97 -12.77
C HIS A 256 -1.89 25.48 -14.22
N THR A 257 -1.88 26.40 -15.17
CA THR A 257 -1.68 26.11 -16.59
C THR A 257 -0.21 26.31 -16.94
N VAL A 258 0.39 25.36 -17.64
CA VAL A 258 1.73 25.47 -18.21
C VAL A 258 1.63 25.51 -19.73
N LEU A 259 2.31 26.46 -20.33
CA LEU A 259 2.42 26.62 -21.79
C LEU A 259 3.90 26.53 -22.17
N VAL A 260 4.25 25.51 -22.95
CA VAL A 260 5.59 25.30 -23.49
C VAL A 260 5.54 25.66 -24.96
N ALA A 261 6.03 26.85 -25.33
CA ALA A 261 6.09 27.31 -26.69
C ALA A 261 7.47 26.95 -27.28
N LEU A 262 7.51 25.94 -28.13
CA LEU A 262 8.73 25.49 -28.81
C LEU A 262 8.85 26.16 -30.18
N ALA A 263 9.93 26.85 -30.42
CA ALA A 263 10.22 27.48 -31.73
C ALA A 263 11.23 26.65 -32.53
N ASN A 264 11.05 26.56 -33.84
CA ASN A 264 12.10 26.06 -34.74
C ASN A 264 13.02 27.18 -35.23
N LYS A 265 14.10 26.82 -35.93
CA LYS A 265 15.08 27.77 -36.43
C LYS A 265 14.50 28.79 -37.46
N LYS A 266 13.35 28.48 -38.07
CA LYS A 266 12.64 29.37 -39.01
C LYS A 266 11.73 30.35 -38.28
N GLY A 267 11.43 30.12 -37.00
CA GLY A 267 10.53 30.93 -36.21
C GLY A 267 9.09 30.39 -36.13
N ASP A 268 8.80 29.21 -36.70
CA ASP A 268 7.51 28.55 -36.48
C ASP A 268 7.45 28.07 -35.02
N VAL A 269 6.33 28.32 -34.35
CA VAL A 269 6.16 28.01 -32.93
C VAL A 269 4.99 27.08 -32.79
N GLU A 270 5.16 26.05 -31.99
CA GLU A 270 4.07 25.19 -31.50
C GLU A 270 3.99 25.27 -29.98
N VAL A 271 2.78 25.34 -29.45
CA VAL A 271 2.53 25.53 -28.01
C VAL A 271 1.86 24.32 -27.48
N PHE A 272 2.53 23.66 -26.53
CA PHE A 272 1.98 22.57 -25.74
C PHE A 272 1.39 23.12 -24.45
N GLU A 273 0.11 22.79 -24.19
CA GLU A 273 -0.60 23.18 -22.98
C GLU A 273 -0.84 21.97 -22.07
N THR A 274 -0.48 22.14 -20.79
CA THR A 274 -0.77 21.15 -19.75
C THR A 274 -1.20 21.85 -18.46
N THR A 275 -1.73 21.11 -17.52
CA THR A 275 -2.16 21.63 -16.23
C THR A 275 -1.71 20.74 -15.08
N PHE A 276 -1.47 21.33 -13.93
CA PHE A 276 -1.31 20.65 -12.65
C PHE A 276 -2.00 21.45 -11.56
N SER A 277 -2.15 20.88 -10.37
CA SER A 277 -2.74 21.54 -9.21
C SER A 277 -1.82 21.43 -8.00
N CYS A 278 -1.90 22.38 -7.08
CA CYS A 278 -1.24 22.33 -5.77
C CYS A 278 -2.25 22.55 -4.66
N GLY A 279 -2.08 21.88 -3.55
CA GLY A 279 -2.94 22.06 -2.36
C GLY A 279 -2.42 21.30 -1.15
N ASP A 280 -3.17 21.40 -0.05
CA ASP A 280 -2.85 20.84 1.27
C ASP A 280 -3.31 19.37 1.44
N GLY A 281 -3.73 18.70 0.39
CA GLY A 281 -4.22 17.32 0.49
C GLY A 281 -5.55 17.14 1.25
N SER A 282 -6.26 18.23 1.58
CA SER A 282 -7.55 18.14 2.28
C SER A 282 -8.67 17.57 1.41
N VAL A 283 -8.55 17.69 0.08
CA VAL A 283 -9.53 17.19 -0.89
C VAL A 283 -9.02 15.89 -1.51
N MET A 284 -9.71 14.79 -1.21
CA MET A 284 -9.39 13.45 -1.71
C MET A 284 -10.60 12.81 -2.39
N HIS A 285 -10.32 11.96 -3.35
CA HIS A 285 -11.32 11.19 -4.10
C HIS A 285 -11.02 9.70 -3.98
N LEU A 286 -12.07 8.89 -4.12
CA LEU A 286 -11.96 7.43 -4.11
C LEU A 286 -12.01 6.90 -5.53
N TYR A 287 -10.97 6.16 -5.91
CA TYR A 287 -10.84 5.53 -7.23
C TYR A 287 -10.84 4.01 -7.08
N LYS A 288 -11.69 3.35 -7.88
CA LYS A 288 -11.82 1.89 -7.90
C LYS A 288 -10.93 1.27 -8.97
N GLY A 289 -10.15 0.26 -8.62
CA GLY A 289 -9.31 -0.39 -9.61
C GLY A 289 -8.75 -1.73 -9.19
N GLU A 290 -7.88 -2.26 -10.04
CA GLU A 290 -7.26 -3.56 -9.91
C GLU A 290 -5.83 -3.52 -10.46
N ILE A 291 -4.90 -4.14 -9.76
CA ILE A 291 -3.48 -4.18 -10.15
C ILE A 291 -2.90 -5.60 -10.20
N HIS A 292 -3.74 -6.63 -10.26
CA HIS A 292 -3.31 -8.02 -10.40
C HIS A 292 -4.19 -8.75 -11.41
N ALA A 293 -3.70 -8.83 -12.62
CA ALA A 293 -4.43 -9.37 -13.77
C ALA A 293 -3.49 -10.00 -14.82
N HIS A 294 -3.92 -11.11 -15.40
CA HIS A 294 -3.18 -11.90 -16.39
C HIS A 294 -3.80 -11.86 -17.76
N THR A 295 -2.94 -11.98 -18.77
CA THR A 295 -3.33 -12.04 -20.19
C THR A 295 -2.69 -13.26 -20.88
N SER A 296 -2.88 -13.36 -22.19
CA SER A 296 -2.23 -14.42 -23.00
C SER A 296 -0.70 -14.31 -23.10
N ASP A 297 -0.10 -13.28 -22.51
CA ASP A 297 1.35 -13.14 -22.42
C ASP A 297 1.94 -13.98 -21.27
N SER A 298 1.08 -14.45 -20.34
CA SER A 298 1.40 -15.51 -19.39
C SER A 298 0.41 -16.68 -19.51
N ASP A 299 -0.41 -16.90 -18.52
CA ASP A 299 -1.34 -18.03 -18.46
C ASP A 299 -2.83 -17.59 -18.41
N GLY A 300 -3.06 -16.31 -18.60
CA GLY A 300 -4.41 -15.76 -18.75
C GLY A 300 -4.95 -15.87 -20.18
N LYS A 301 -6.05 -15.19 -20.46
CA LYS A 301 -6.74 -15.18 -21.77
C LYS A 301 -6.74 -13.79 -22.38
N GLN A 302 -6.82 -13.72 -23.73
CA GLN A 302 -6.83 -12.48 -24.49
C GLN A 302 -5.58 -11.62 -24.33
N THR A 303 -5.53 -10.49 -25.01
CA THR A 303 -4.35 -9.62 -25.12
C THR A 303 -4.37 -8.52 -24.09
N ILE A 304 -3.20 -7.89 -23.87
CA ILE A 304 -3.05 -6.70 -23.02
C ILE A 304 -3.98 -5.57 -23.46
N LEU A 305 -4.10 -5.34 -24.77
CA LEU A 305 -4.98 -4.32 -25.34
C LEU A 305 -6.46 -4.57 -24.99
N GLU A 306 -6.91 -5.81 -25.09
CA GLU A 306 -8.27 -6.21 -24.72
C GLU A 306 -8.49 -6.07 -23.22
N ALA A 307 -7.46 -6.34 -22.40
CA ALA A 307 -7.55 -6.20 -20.94
C ALA A 307 -7.77 -4.75 -20.51
N TYR A 308 -6.95 -3.80 -20.99
CA TYR A 308 -7.16 -2.38 -20.68
C TYR A 308 -8.48 -1.85 -21.24
N THR A 309 -8.86 -2.28 -22.45
CA THR A 309 -10.16 -1.90 -23.04
C THR A 309 -11.31 -2.39 -22.15
N TYR A 310 -11.27 -3.65 -21.71
CA TYR A 310 -12.32 -4.22 -20.87
C TYR A 310 -12.40 -3.55 -19.50
N ALA A 311 -11.25 -3.35 -18.85
CA ALA A 311 -11.16 -2.70 -17.55
C ALA A 311 -11.76 -1.28 -17.57
N ARG A 312 -11.41 -0.46 -18.59
CA ARG A 312 -11.92 0.89 -18.77
C ARG A 312 -13.37 0.92 -19.23
N ASP A 313 -13.71 0.21 -20.30
CA ASP A 313 -14.98 0.39 -21.01
C ASP A 313 -16.12 -0.48 -20.50
N VAL A 314 -15.82 -1.67 -19.94
CA VAL A 314 -16.81 -2.63 -19.44
C VAL A 314 -16.87 -2.63 -17.91
N ALA A 315 -15.76 -2.87 -17.24
CA ALA A 315 -15.69 -2.93 -15.78
C ALA A 315 -15.79 -1.55 -15.12
N LYS A 316 -15.53 -0.46 -15.90
CA LYS A 316 -15.56 0.92 -15.41
C LYS A 316 -14.66 1.13 -14.21
N LEU A 317 -13.47 0.56 -14.28
CA LEU A 317 -12.40 0.83 -13.32
C LEU A 317 -11.81 2.21 -13.60
N ASP A 318 -11.36 2.89 -12.56
CA ASP A 318 -10.65 4.17 -12.66
C ASP A 318 -9.16 3.95 -12.95
N PHE A 319 -8.59 2.86 -12.42
CA PHE A 319 -7.21 2.46 -12.70
C PHE A 319 -7.09 0.94 -12.89
N PHE A 320 -6.09 0.53 -13.65
CA PHE A 320 -5.85 -0.89 -13.93
C PHE A 320 -4.40 -1.16 -14.31
N ALA A 321 -3.87 -2.33 -13.89
CA ALA A 321 -2.58 -2.84 -14.33
C ALA A 321 -2.68 -4.26 -14.84
N VAL A 322 -2.05 -4.56 -15.96
CA VAL A 322 -1.72 -5.93 -16.37
C VAL A 322 -0.39 -6.32 -15.73
N THR A 323 -0.39 -7.46 -15.02
CA THR A 323 0.76 -7.96 -14.26
C THR A 323 1.04 -9.42 -14.55
N ASP A 324 1.20 -9.75 -15.82
CA ASP A 324 1.53 -11.09 -16.29
C ASP A 324 2.78 -11.64 -15.57
N HIS A 325 2.85 -12.96 -15.38
CA HIS A 325 3.96 -13.65 -14.75
C HIS A 325 5.31 -13.34 -15.42
N SER A 326 6.27 -12.80 -14.69
CA SER A 326 7.58 -12.37 -15.19
C SER A 326 8.40 -13.50 -15.82
N ASN A 327 8.08 -14.76 -15.52
CA ASN A 327 8.76 -15.93 -16.10
C ASN A 327 8.24 -16.31 -17.50
N SER A 328 7.18 -15.69 -18.00
CA SER A 328 6.54 -16.01 -19.27
C SER A 328 7.08 -15.21 -20.46
N PHE A 329 7.73 -14.07 -20.22
CA PHE A 329 8.22 -13.19 -21.28
C PHE A 329 9.60 -12.58 -20.97
N SER A 330 10.21 -11.97 -21.98
CA SER A 330 11.53 -11.32 -21.84
C SER A 330 11.41 -9.86 -21.43
N ASN A 331 12.50 -9.29 -20.90
CA ASN A 331 12.57 -7.85 -20.62
C ASN A 331 12.34 -7.00 -21.90
N GLU A 332 12.80 -7.48 -23.05
CA GLU A 332 12.56 -6.82 -24.35
C GLU A 332 11.04 -6.81 -24.68
N THR A 333 10.33 -7.92 -24.45
CA THR A 333 8.88 -7.99 -24.64
C THR A 333 8.17 -7.05 -23.67
N TYR A 334 8.59 -7.00 -22.42
CA TYR A 334 8.03 -6.09 -21.43
C TYR A 334 8.14 -4.63 -21.87
N GLN A 335 9.34 -4.20 -22.26
CA GLN A 335 9.62 -2.83 -22.66
C GLN A 335 9.00 -2.41 -24.01
N ASN A 336 8.87 -3.35 -24.95
CA ASN A 336 8.37 -3.04 -26.29
C ASN A 336 6.87 -3.34 -26.49
N LYS A 337 6.22 -4.02 -25.53
CA LYS A 337 4.81 -4.38 -25.61
C LYS A 337 4.03 -3.94 -24.38
N HIS A 338 4.40 -4.37 -23.15
CA HIS A 338 3.61 -4.09 -21.96
C HIS A 338 3.59 -2.58 -21.65
N LEU A 339 4.74 -1.93 -21.56
CA LEU A 339 4.81 -0.50 -21.27
C LEU A 339 4.09 0.37 -22.33
N PRO A 340 4.30 0.18 -23.64
CA PRO A 340 3.60 0.98 -24.64
C PRO A 340 2.09 0.77 -24.66
N ASN A 341 1.59 -0.43 -24.33
CA ASN A 341 0.15 -0.64 -24.23
C ASN A 341 -0.44 0.11 -23.02
N ALA A 342 0.21 0.08 -21.88
CA ALA A 342 -0.23 0.86 -20.72
C ALA A 342 -0.23 2.37 -21.04
N ASP A 343 0.84 2.86 -21.70
CA ASP A 343 0.94 4.28 -22.08
C ASP A 343 -0.15 4.70 -23.08
N GLN A 344 -0.51 3.82 -24.01
CA GLN A 344 -1.57 4.07 -24.98
C GLN A 344 -2.94 4.25 -24.31
N PHE A 345 -3.20 3.56 -23.19
CA PHE A 345 -4.46 3.62 -22.47
C PHE A 345 -4.50 4.65 -21.34
N ASN A 346 -3.33 5.17 -20.94
CA ASN A 346 -3.27 6.16 -19.89
C ASN A 346 -3.89 7.48 -20.36
N ASP A 347 -4.99 7.87 -19.74
CA ASP A 347 -5.77 9.08 -20.03
C ASP A 347 -6.00 9.85 -18.73
N PRO A 348 -5.08 10.73 -18.33
CA PRO A 348 -5.14 11.45 -17.07
C PRO A 348 -6.47 12.19 -16.87
N GLY A 349 -7.08 12.03 -15.71
CA GLY A 349 -8.41 12.53 -15.37
C GLY A 349 -9.57 11.61 -15.78
N THR A 350 -9.31 10.56 -16.56
CA THR A 350 -10.34 9.62 -17.03
C THR A 350 -10.02 8.18 -16.65
N PHE A 351 -8.79 7.73 -16.86
CA PHE A 351 -8.35 6.36 -16.61
C PHE A 351 -6.83 6.30 -16.42
N ALA A 352 -6.40 5.83 -15.26
CA ALA A 352 -4.96 5.63 -14.98
C ALA A 352 -4.55 4.21 -15.36
N ALA A 353 -3.93 4.04 -16.51
CA ALA A 353 -3.35 2.77 -16.93
C ALA A 353 -1.95 2.61 -16.33
N LEU A 354 -1.81 1.67 -15.40
CA LEU A 354 -0.56 1.32 -14.73
C LEU A 354 0.11 0.17 -15.47
N TYR A 355 1.42 0.02 -15.34
CA TYR A 355 2.17 -1.11 -15.85
C TYR A 355 2.90 -1.82 -14.72
N GLY A 356 3.05 -3.13 -14.87
CA GLY A 356 3.72 -3.96 -13.87
C GLY A 356 3.91 -5.39 -14.35
N TYR A 357 4.36 -6.23 -13.45
CA TYR A 357 4.48 -7.66 -13.65
C TYR A 357 4.36 -8.39 -12.30
N GLU A 358 3.93 -9.62 -12.32
CA GLU A 358 4.00 -10.50 -11.18
C GLU A 358 5.35 -11.20 -11.14
N GLN A 359 6.16 -10.88 -10.14
CA GLN A 359 7.45 -11.55 -9.92
C GLN A 359 7.21 -13.00 -9.56
N THR A 360 7.63 -13.88 -10.47
CA THR A 360 7.48 -15.31 -10.37
C THR A 360 8.85 -15.97 -10.47
N TYR A 361 9.15 -16.91 -9.59
CA TYR A 361 10.47 -17.50 -9.47
C TYR A 361 10.59 -18.82 -10.25
N ASN A 362 11.75 -19.04 -10.89
CA ASN A 362 12.11 -20.30 -11.54
C ASN A 362 12.75 -21.32 -10.60
N ILE A 363 13.20 -20.88 -9.44
CA ILE A 363 13.77 -21.74 -8.40
C ILE A 363 12.63 -22.30 -7.54
N ASN A 364 12.83 -23.47 -6.96
CA ASN A 364 11.82 -24.07 -6.08
C ASN A 364 11.77 -23.28 -4.78
N THR A 365 10.86 -22.33 -4.73
CA THR A 365 10.73 -21.36 -3.65
C THR A 365 9.45 -21.52 -2.87
N GLY A 366 8.73 -22.62 -2.91
CA GLY A 366 7.40 -22.83 -2.29
C GLY A 366 7.05 -22.03 -1.02
N TYR A 367 7.92 -21.12 -0.65
CA TYR A 367 7.96 -20.31 0.55
C TYR A 367 7.88 -18.79 0.29
N TYR A 368 8.34 -18.32 -0.90
CA TYR A 368 8.48 -16.89 -1.14
C TYR A 368 7.18 -16.17 -1.49
N GLY A 369 6.22 -16.84 -2.12
CA GLY A 369 5.04 -16.19 -2.67
C GLY A 369 5.34 -15.43 -3.98
N HIS A 370 4.33 -14.81 -4.54
CA HIS A 370 4.43 -13.93 -5.69
C HIS A 370 4.29 -12.47 -5.27
N LEU A 371 4.92 -11.57 -6.01
CA LEU A 371 4.86 -10.15 -5.71
C LEU A 371 4.57 -9.35 -6.98
N ASN A 372 3.53 -8.54 -6.98
CA ASN A 372 3.36 -7.55 -8.03
C ASN A 372 4.36 -6.43 -7.85
N THR A 373 4.97 -6.03 -8.97
CA THR A 373 5.85 -4.89 -9.06
C THR A 373 5.26 -3.92 -10.07
N ILE A 374 4.80 -2.77 -9.59
CA ILE A 374 4.13 -1.73 -10.38
C ILE A 374 5.10 -0.58 -10.60
N ASN A 375 4.94 0.15 -11.70
CA ASN A 375 5.70 1.35 -12.08
C ASN A 375 7.20 1.13 -12.34
N ARG A 376 7.62 -0.09 -12.58
CA ARG A 376 9.00 -0.42 -12.90
C ARG A 376 9.17 -0.70 -14.40
N VAL A 377 10.18 -0.10 -15.03
CA VAL A 377 10.39 -0.18 -16.48
C VAL A 377 11.20 -1.40 -16.95
N SER A 378 11.62 -2.26 -16.04
CA SER A 378 12.40 -3.47 -16.35
C SER A 378 12.09 -4.62 -15.41
N LEU A 379 12.15 -5.85 -15.93
CA LEU A 379 11.99 -7.06 -15.13
C LEU A 379 13.19 -7.29 -14.19
N THR A 380 12.92 -7.97 -13.08
CA THR A 380 13.97 -8.50 -12.19
C THR A 380 14.34 -9.93 -12.53
N SER A 381 15.42 -10.42 -11.94
CA SER A 381 15.85 -11.83 -12.11
C SER A 381 14.81 -12.79 -11.50
N ARG A 382 14.56 -13.90 -12.18
CA ARG A 382 13.70 -14.99 -11.71
C ARG A 382 14.43 -16.06 -10.90
N ASN A 383 15.76 -15.96 -10.83
CA ASN A 383 16.65 -16.93 -10.18
C ASN A 383 17.34 -16.32 -8.95
N GLN A 384 16.68 -15.39 -8.28
CA GLN A 384 17.18 -14.71 -7.08
C GLN A 384 16.39 -15.14 -5.85
N HIS A 385 16.97 -15.00 -4.67
CA HIS A 385 16.27 -15.18 -3.40
C HIS A 385 15.41 -13.95 -3.06
N LEU A 386 14.45 -14.13 -2.16
CA LEU A 386 13.49 -13.07 -1.81
C LEU A 386 14.19 -11.85 -1.20
N ASP A 387 15.20 -12.06 -0.35
CA ASP A 387 16.02 -10.98 0.23
C ASP A 387 16.85 -10.21 -0.82
N GLU A 388 17.30 -10.90 -1.88
CA GLU A 388 17.97 -10.25 -3.01
C GLU A 388 16.99 -9.41 -3.85
N PHE A 389 15.77 -9.92 -4.03
CA PHE A 389 14.70 -9.17 -4.67
C PHE A 389 14.36 -7.91 -3.86
N TYR A 390 14.22 -8.02 -2.55
CA TYR A 390 13.94 -6.89 -1.67
C TYR A 390 15.03 -5.82 -1.73
N LYS A 391 16.30 -6.20 -1.66
CA LYS A 391 17.43 -5.27 -1.85
C LYS A 391 17.43 -4.56 -3.19
N LEU A 392 16.98 -5.23 -4.26
CA LEU A 392 16.88 -4.60 -5.58
C LEU A 392 15.72 -3.62 -5.66
N MET A 393 14.58 -3.96 -5.06
CA MET A 393 13.40 -3.08 -5.03
C MET A 393 13.63 -1.84 -4.17
N SER A 394 14.31 -1.95 -3.04
CA SER A 394 14.63 -0.81 -2.18
C SER A 394 15.55 0.25 -2.82
N LEU A 395 16.14 -0.05 -3.97
CA LEU A 395 16.90 0.92 -4.77
C LEU A 395 16.05 1.69 -5.80
N ASP A 396 14.76 1.40 -5.89
CA ASP A 396 13.83 1.97 -6.88
C ASP A 396 12.65 2.61 -6.15
N GLU A 397 12.86 3.85 -5.70
CA GLU A 397 11.89 4.60 -4.88
C GLU A 397 10.55 4.85 -5.58
N ASP A 398 10.49 4.74 -6.90
CA ASP A 398 9.28 4.91 -7.71
C ASP A 398 8.49 3.59 -7.88
N ALA A 399 9.06 2.45 -7.50
CA ALA A 399 8.39 1.15 -7.59
C ALA A 399 7.38 0.99 -6.45
N VAL A 400 6.26 0.32 -6.75
CA VAL A 400 5.29 -0.16 -5.76
C VAL A 400 5.32 -1.68 -5.78
N VAL A 401 5.53 -2.29 -4.62
CA VAL A 401 5.53 -3.74 -4.47
C VAL A 401 4.34 -4.19 -3.63
N MET A 402 3.74 -5.30 -4.00
CA MET A 402 2.59 -5.89 -3.31
C MET A 402 2.81 -7.37 -2.99
N PHE A 403 2.46 -7.78 -1.78
CA PHE A 403 2.29 -9.19 -1.43
C PHE A 403 1.05 -9.75 -2.12
N ASN A 404 1.20 -10.66 -3.09
CA ASN A 404 0.10 -11.26 -3.82
C ASN A 404 -0.48 -12.45 -3.07
N HIS A 405 -1.82 -12.58 -3.08
CA HIS A 405 -2.58 -13.71 -2.51
C HIS A 405 -1.85 -14.41 -1.34
N PRO A 406 -1.49 -13.66 -0.28
CA PRO A 406 -0.69 -14.18 0.80
C PRO A 406 -1.33 -15.40 1.44
N GLY A 407 -0.51 -16.34 1.86
CA GLY A 407 -0.92 -17.57 2.49
C GLY A 407 -0.12 -18.78 2.01
N TYR A 408 -0.26 -19.88 2.74
CA TYR A 408 0.57 -21.07 2.54
C TYR A 408 0.36 -21.79 1.20
N THR A 409 -0.72 -21.49 0.48
CA THR A 409 -0.98 -22.11 -0.83
C THR A 409 0.07 -21.74 -1.88
N TRP A 410 0.46 -20.45 -1.92
CA TRP A 410 1.38 -19.91 -2.91
C TRP A 410 2.72 -19.47 -2.32
N GLY A 411 2.79 -19.33 -1.01
CA GLY A 411 3.90 -18.84 -0.21
C GLY A 411 3.45 -17.67 0.68
N ASN A 412 4.14 -17.50 1.80
CA ASN A 412 3.83 -16.52 2.82
C ASN A 412 5.01 -15.59 3.11
N PHE A 413 5.86 -15.37 2.11
CA PHE A 413 6.98 -14.41 2.18
C PHE A 413 7.93 -14.68 3.36
N VAL A 414 8.20 -15.96 3.65
CA VAL A 414 9.01 -16.41 4.81
C VAL A 414 8.38 -15.93 6.12
N GLU A 415 7.06 -16.03 6.25
CA GLU A 415 6.27 -15.54 7.40
C GLU A 415 6.51 -14.06 7.69
N TYR A 416 6.80 -13.26 6.64
CA TYR A 416 7.11 -11.82 6.72
C TYR A 416 8.36 -11.48 7.55
N ASP A 417 9.24 -12.44 7.85
CA ASP A 417 10.43 -12.26 8.69
C ASP A 417 11.57 -11.46 8.04
N LEU A 418 11.48 -11.17 6.74
CA LEU A 418 12.51 -10.42 6.01
C LEU A 418 12.25 -8.90 5.97
N TYR A 419 11.61 -8.37 7.00
CA TYR A 419 11.39 -6.94 7.14
C TYR A 419 12.72 -6.16 7.22
N SER A 420 12.80 -5.04 6.52
CA SER A 420 13.76 -3.96 6.78
C SER A 420 13.14 -2.62 6.39
N PRO A 421 13.56 -1.50 7.01
CA PRO A 421 13.03 -0.16 6.67
C PRO A 421 13.21 0.20 5.20
N GLU A 422 14.28 -0.28 4.54
CA GLU A 422 14.57 0.05 3.15
C GLU A 422 13.55 -0.58 2.18
N ILE A 423 13.15 -1.83 2.41
CA ILE A 423 12.13 -2.46 1.57
C ILE A 423 10.72 -2.04 1.96
N ASP A 424 10.48 -1.74 3.22
CA ASP A 424 9.20 -1.24 3.72
C ASP A 424 8.79 0.08 3.01
N ALA A 425 9.76 0.88 2.56
CA ALA A 425 9.50 2.11 1.83
C ALA A 425 8.83 1.91 0.45
N VAL A 426 8.97 0.74 -0.17
CA VAL A 426 8.43 0.44 -1.51
C VAL A 426 7.48 -0.76 -1.55
N LEU A 427 7.45 -1.59 -0.49
CA LEU A 427 6.51 -2.70 -0.34
C LEU A 427 5.31 -2.23 0.49
N ASN A 428 4.37 -1.56 -0.16
CA ASN A 428 3.31 -0.80 0.49
C ASN A 428 1.94 -1.50 0.50
N LEU A 429 1.79 -2.61 -0.25
CA LEU A 429 0.49 -3.22 -0.46
C LEU A 429 0.47 -4.71 -0.09
N THR A 430 -0.69 -5.17 0.34
CA THR A 430 -0.98 -6.59 0.51
C THR A 430 -2.35 -6.94 -0.08
N GLU A 431 -2.42 -8.03 -0.82
CA GLU A 431 -3.65 -8.47 -1.46
C GLU A 431 -4.55 -9.22 -0.47
N ILE A 432 -5.75 -8.70 -0.20
CA ILE A 432 -6.70 -9.30 0.74
C ILE A 432 -8.00 -9.66 0.03
N LYS A 433 -8.23 -10.96 -0.15
CA LYS A 433 -9.39 -11.52 -0.87
C LYS A 433 -10.49 -12.07 0.04
N SER A 434 -10.30 -12.09 1.36
CA SER A 434 -11.24 -12.66 2.31
C SER A 434 -11.01 -12.19 3.75
N THR A 435 -12.01 -12.38 4.59
CA THR A 435 -11.89 -12.12 6.04
C THR A 435 -10.85 -13.02 6.72
N SER A 436 -10.65 -14.25 6.24
CA SER A 436 -9.62 -15.14 6.80
C SER A 436 -8.21 -14.61 6.49
N ALA A 437 -7.97 -14.14 5.25
CA ALA A 437 -6.70 -13.52 4.88
C ALA A 437 -6.45 -12.23 5.69
N ALA A 438 -7.49 -11.38 5.86
CA ALA A 438 -7.37 -10.16 6.66
C ALA A 438 -7.06 -10.46 8.14
N ASN A 439 -7.73 -11.43 8.72
CA ASN A 439 -7.56 -11.75 10.14
C ASN A 439 -6.25 -12.49 10.46
N TYR A 440 -5.59 -13.06 9.46
CA TYR A 440 -4.34 -13.79 9.66
C TYR A 440 -3.16 -13.14 8.93
N GLU A 441 -3.15 -13.13 7.60
CA GLU A 441 -1.98 -12.70 6.82
C GLU A 441 -1.74 -11.19 6.94
N TYR A 442 -2.81 -10.39 6.87
CA TYR A 442 -2.71 -8.93 7.05
C TYR A 442 -2.30 -8.57 8.49
N ALA A 443 -2.96 -9.17 9.48
CA ALA A 443 -2.59 -8.95 10.88
C ALA A 443 -1.15 -9.37 11.16
N LEU A 444 -0.70 -10.52 10.63
CA LEU A 444 0.67 -11.00 10.79
C LEU A 444 1.69 -10.06 10.16
N SER A 445 1.45 -9.59 8.92
CA SER A 445 2.37 -8.65 8.27
C SER A 445 2.54 -7.36 9.09
N LEU A 446 1.44 -6.79 9.60
CA LEU A 446 1.48 -5.62 10.47
C LEU A 446 2.24 -5.88 11.79
N THR A 447 2.01 -7.04 12.43
CA THR A 447 2.71 -7.45 13.65
C THR A 447 4.22 -7.63 13.44
N LYS A 448 4.63 -8.03 12.22
CA LYS A 448 6.05 -8.13 11.83
C LYS A 448 6.69 -6.78 11.49
N GLY A 449 5.95 -5.69 11.63
CA GLY A 449 6.43 -4.31 11.44
C GLY A 449 6.25 -3.75 10.03
N TRP A 450 5.66 -4.50 9.09
CA TRP A 450 5.41 -4.01 7.75
C TRP A 450 4.33 -2.92 7.74
N HIS A 451 4.61 -1.84 7.02
CA HIS A 451 3.63 -0.78 6.76
C HIS A 451 2.92 -1.04 5.44
N VAL A 452 2.04 -2.03 5.44
CA VAL A 452 1.28 -2.40 4.24
C VAL A 452 -0.19 -2.04 4.37
N SER A 453 -0.80 -1.66 3.25
CA SER A 453 -2.24 -1.41 3.15
C SER A 453 -2.95 -2.48 2.34
N PRO A 454 -4.21 -2.83 2.67
CA PRO A 454 -4.92 -3.90 2.01
C PRO A 454 -5.55 -3.41 0.70
N ILE A 455 -5.44 -4.20 -0.35
CA ILE A 455 -6.15 -3.99 -1.60
C ILE A 455 -6.73 -5.31 -2.11
N PHE A 456 -7.92 -5.25 -2.71
CA PHE A 456 -8.50 -6.42 -3.39
C PHE A 456 -8.09 -6.42 -4.86
N ASN A 457 -7.71 -7.58 -5.36
CA ASN A 457 -7.57 -7.86 -6.78
C ASN A 457 -8.13 -9.24 -7.09
N GLU A 458 -8.53 -9.44 -8.34
CA GLU A 458 -9.12 -10.71 -8.77
C GLU A 458 -8.09 -11.80 -9.04
N ASP A 459 -6.85 -11.41 -9.45
CA ASP A 459 -5.87 -12.34 -10.01
C ASP A 459 -6.49 -13.06 -11.21
N ASN A 460 -7.02 -12.26 -12.14
CA ASN A 460 -7.94 -12.71 -13.18
C ASN A 460 -7.21 -13.31 -14.37
N HIS A 461 -7.52 -14.58 -14.69
CA HIS A 461 -7.01 -15.31 -15.84
C HIS A 461 -8.07 -15.55 -16.94
N GLU A 462 -9.33 -15.09 -16.74
CA GLU A 462 -10.50 -15.49 -17.54
C GLU A 462 -11.04 -14.39 -18.47
N ALA A 463 -10.31 -13.30 -18.65
CA ALA A 463 -10.65 -12.16 -19.52
C ALA A 463 -11.98 -11.43 -19.19
N ASN A 464 -12.34 -11.41 -17.91
CA ASN A 464 -13.46 -10.64 -17.36
C ASN A 464 -12.99 -9.75 -16.20
N TRP A 465 -11.89 -9.08 -16.40
CA TRP A 465 -11.15 -8.26 -15.45
C TRP A 465 -12.03 -7.20 -14.77
N GLY A 466 -12.01 -7.17 -13.43
CA GLY A 466 -12.80 -6.26 -12.62
C GLY A 466 -14.29 -6.56 -12.55
N THR A 467 -14.74 -7.71 -13.14
CA THR A 467 -16.14 -8.15 -13.09
C THR A 467 -16.33 -9.61 -12.67
N ALA A 468 -15.24 -10.32 -12.35
CA ALA A 468 -15.30 -11.73 -11.94
C ALA A 468 -15.74 -11.90 -10.48
N LYS A 469 -15.59 -10.87 -9.64
CA LYS A 469 -15.93 -10.87 -8.22
C LYS A 469 -16.73 -9.62 -7.84
N ASP A 470 -17.47 -9.73 -6.74
CA ASP A 470 -18.19 -8.60 -6.15
C ASP A 470 -17.30 -7.71 -5.27
N ALA A 471 -16.15 -8.21 -4.83
CA ALA A 471 -15.18 -7.44 -4.06
C ALA A 471 -14.31 -6.54 -4.97
N CYS A 472 -13.78 -5.47 -4.40
CA CYS A 472 -12.92 -4.51 -5.11
C CYS A 472 -11.92 -3.81 -4.17
N GLY A 473 -10.87 -3.25 -4.77
CA GLY A 473 -9.91 -2.34 -4.13
C GLY A 473 -10.23 -0.89 -4.44
N TYR A 474 -9.99 -0.02 -3.48
CA TYR A 474 -10.09 1.43 -3.63
C TYR A 474 -8.78 2.10 -3.24
N VAL A 475 -8.51 3.21 -3.91
CA VAL A 475 -7.39 4.12 -3.63
C VAL A 475 -7.95 5.49 -3.29
N LEU A 476 -7.40 6.12 -2.26
CA LEU A 476 -7.70 7.50 -1.87
C LEU A 476 -6.59 8.41 -2.41
N ALA A 477 -6.89 9.18 -3.45
CA ALA A 477 -5.93 10.08 -4.11
C ALA A 477 -6.57 11.43 -4.46
N PRO A 478 -5.77 12.51 -4.58
CA PRO A 478 -6.31 13.85 -4.87
C PRO A 478 -6.74 14.01 -6.34
N ALA A 479 -6.15 13.25 -7.25
CA ALA A 479 -6.50 13.30 -8.68
C ALA A 479 -6.35 11.91 -9.33
N LEU A 480 -7.07 11.71 -10.45
CA LEU A 480 -6.98 10.48 -11.25
C LEU A 480 -5.88 10.63 -12.30
N THR A 481 -4.65 10.49 -11.87
CA THR A 481 -3.49 10.35 -12.76
C THR A 481 -2.69 9.12 -12.37
N ARG A 482 -1.92 8.56 -13.28
CA ARG A 482 -1.03 7.43 -12.99
C ARG A 482 -0.14 7.75 -11.78
N GLN A 483 0.48 8.94 -11.79
CA GLN A 483 1.40 9.36 -10.75
C GLN A 483 0.70 9.53 -9.38
N ASN A 484 -0.47 10.20 -9.30
CA ASN A 484 -1.19 10.33 -8.02
C ASN A 484 -1.70 9.00 -7.46
N ILE A 485 -2.04 8.03 -8.34
CA ILE A 485 -2.38 6.66 -7.89
C ILE A 485 -1.14 5.96 -7.32
N ILE A 486 0.04 6.08 -7.98
CA ILE A 486 1.32 5.55 -7.46
C ILE A 486 1.68 6.20 -6.13
N ASP A 487 1.58 7.54 -6.03
CA ASP A 487 1.84 8.27 -4.79
C ASP A 487 0.89 7.83 -3.65
N ALA A 488 -0.36 7.55 -3.97
CA ALA A 488 -1.33 7.05 -3.00
C ALA A 488 -1.01 5.62 -2.53
N PHE A 489 -0.50 4.75 -3.40
CA PHE A 489 0.03 3.44 -3.01
C PHE A 489 1.24 3.60 -2.07
N ASN A 490 2.19 4.47 -2.40
CA ASN A 490 3.37 4.74 -1.58
C ASN A 490 3.02 5.39 -0.23
N LYS A 491 1.87 6.05 -0.14
CA LYS A 491 1.29 6.58 1.10
C LYS A 491 0.32 5.62 1.79
N ASN A 492 0.26 4.36 1.39
CA ASN A 492 -0.63 3.33 1.95
C ASN A 492 -2.13 3.74 1.97
N ARG A 493 -2.62 4.52 1.01
CA ARG A 493 -3.98 5.07 0.99
C ARG A 493 -4.95 4.15 0.25
N THR A 494 -5.12 2.92 0.75
CA THR A 494 -6.01 1.93 0.13
C THR A 494 -6.96 1.29 1.12
N TYR A 495 -8.02 0.69 0.60
CA TYR A 495 -8.85 -0.25 1.33
C TYR A 495 -9.40 -1.34 0.42
N THR A 496 -9.75 -2.47 1.03
CA THR A 496 -10.37 -3.62 0.39
C THR A 496 -11.80 -3.82 0.90
N THR A 497 -12.73 -4.16 0.03
CA THR A 497 -14.13 -4.39 0.41
C THR A 497 -14.83 -5.40 -0.49
N SER A 498 -15.79 -6.16 0.07
CA SER A 498 -16.73 -6.96 -0.71
C SER A 498 -18.00 -6.20 -1.10
N ASP A 499 -18.12 -4.92 -0.74
CA ASP A 499 -19.18 -4.02 -1.15
C ASP A 499 -18.63 -2.94 -2.09
N GLN A 500 -18.85 -3.08 -3.40
CA GLN A 500 -18.39 -2.12 -4.41
C GLN A 500 -19.00 -0.72 -4.28
N THR A 501 -19.99 -0.53 -3.43
CA THR A 501 -20.64 0.77 -3.22
C THR A 501 -20.17 1.47 -1.95
N LEU A 502 -19.37 0.77 -1.12
CA LEU A 502 -18.86 1.33 0.14
C LEU A 502 -17.82 2.40 -0.14
N LYS A 503 -18.11 3.59 0.33
CA LYS A 503 -17.17 4.72 0.37
C LYS A 503 -16.77 4.96 1.82
N ILE A 504 -15.47 5.01 2.07
CA ILE A 504 -14.93 5.24 3.41
C ILE A 504 -13.83 6.29 3.36
N TYR A 505 -13.95 7.30 4.20
CA TYR A 505 -12.95 8.33 4.47
C TYR A 505 -12.57 8.23 5.95
N TYR A 506 -11.33 7.89 6.22
CA TYR A 506 -10.82 7.62 7.55
C TYR A 506 -9.62 8.49 7.86
N GLN A 507 -9.68 9.20 8.98
CA GLN A 507 -8.64 10.09 9.46
C GLN A 507 -8.42 9.92 10.96
N ILE A 508 -7.18 10.18 11.41
CA ILE A 508 -6.84 10.46 12.80
C ILE A 508 -6.10 11.79 12.84
N ASN A 509 -6.53 12.72 13.69
CA ASN A 509 -5.97 14.07 13.82
C ASN A 509 -5.92 14.86 12.51
N GLY A 510 -6.83 14.58 11.58
CA GLY A 510 -6.89 15.20 10.26
C GLY A 510 -6.04 14.50 9.19
N GLU A 511 -5.16 13.59 9.56
CA GLU A 511 -4.34 12.81 8.63
C GLU A 511 -5.10 11.60 8.08
N TRP A 512 -4.96 11.36 6.78
CA TRP A 512 -5.65 10.28 6.08
C TRP A 512 -5.09 8.89 6.42
N MET A 513 -5.91 7.85 6.19
CA MET A 513 -5.45 6.45 6.25
C MET A 513 -4.10 6.29 5.52
N GLY A 514 -3.21 5.48 6.08
CA GLY A 514 -1.84 5.31 5.60
C GLY A 514 -0.82 6.27 6.24
N ALA A 515 -1.26 7.29 6.97
CA ALA A 515 -0.36 8.24 7.63
C ALA A 515 0.42 7.61 8.79
N ARG A 516 1.55 8.25 9.12
CA ARG A 516 2.39 7.93 10.28
C ARG A 516 2.42 9.16 11.20
N LEU A 517 1.84 9.02 12.38
CA LEU A 517 1.73 10.10 13.36
C LEU A 517 2.87 10.00 14.37
N ASP A 518 3.63 11.08 14.52
CA ASP A 518 4.77 11.13 15.41
C ASP A 518 4.32 11.44 16.85
N ASN A 519 4.31 10.45 17.73
CA ASN A 519 4.05 10.49 19.16
C ASN A 519 2.92 11.48 19.57
N PRO A 520 1.70 11.36 19.04
CA PRO A 520 0.62 12.28 19.32
C PRO A 520 0.13 12.19 20.77
N ASP A 521 -0.32 13.31 21.32
CA ASP A 521 -0.87 13.37 22.69
C ASP A 521 -2.24 12.73 22.84
N ASN A 522 -3.03 12.77 21.78
CA ASN A 522 -4.40 12.23 21.70
C ASN A 522 -4.72 11.85 20.26
N LEU A 523 -5.65 10.95 20.06
CA LEU A 523 -6.10 10.51 18.75
C LEU A 523 -7.57 10.92 18.56
N HIS A 524 -7.81 11.89 17.69
CA HIS A 524 -9.15 12.25 17.25
C HIS A 524 -9.50 11.49 15.96
N PHE A 525 -10.41 10.55 16.06
CA PHE A 525 -10.87 9.73 14.94
C PHE A 525 -12.02 10.41 14.21
N SER A 526 -11.95 10.45 12.89
CA SER A 526 -13.06 10.79 11.99
C SER A 526 -13.23 9.69 10.94
N VAL A 527 -14.37 9.01 10.96
CA VAL A 527 -14.70 7.91 10.04
C VAL A 527 -16.02 8.23 9.38
N GLN A 528 -15.99 8.56 8.07
CA GLN A 528 -17.17 8.86 7.28
C GLN A 528 -17.42 7.70 6.29
N LEU A 529 -18.62 7.14 6.32
CA LEU A 529 -18.99 5.99 5.50
C LEU A 529 -20.32 6.20 4.78
N SER A 530 -20.40 5.61 3.59
CA SER A 530 -21.67 5.43 2.89
C SER A 530 -21.69 4.17 2.04
N THR A 531 -22.86 3.54 1.90
CA THR A 531 -23.09 2.34 1.09
C THR A 531 -24.46 2.39 0.41
N GLU A 532 -24.61 1.67 -0.70
CA GLU A 532 -25.90 1.42 -1.33
C GLU A 532 -26.53 0.07 -0.91
N LEU A 533 -25.81 -0.73 -0.12
CA LEU A 533 -26.32 -2.03 0.37
C LEU A 533 -27.67 -1.87 1.08
N LYS A 534 -28.57 -2.83 0.84
CA LYS A 534 -29.88 -2.86 1.49
C LYS A 534 -29.78 -3.00 3.01
N ASP A 535 -28.81 -3.79 3.46
CA ASP A 535 -28.61 -4.10 4.89
C ASP A 535 -27.82 -2.99 5.62
N GLY A 536 -27.39 -1.93 4.89
CA GLY A 536 -26.70 -0.77 5.43
C GLY A 536 -25.25 -1.07 5.85
N LEU A 537 -24.71 -0.25 6.75
CA LEU A 537 -23.31 -0.30 7.18
C LEU A 537 -23.01 -1.38 8.23
N GLY A 538 -24.04 -1.92 8.91
CA GLY A 538 -23.85 -2.98 9.89
C GLY A 538 -23.08 -2.56 11.14
N VAL A 539 -21.86 -3.09 11.34
CA VAL A 539 -20.98 -2.81 12.48
C VAL A 539 -19.67 -2.21 11.97
N ILE A 540 -19.27 -1.10 12.55
CA ILE A 540 -17.98 -0.46 12.36
C ILE A 540 -17.12 -0.76 13.58
N SER A 541 -15.88 -1.18 13.39
CA SER A 541 -14.92 -1.47 14.47
C SER A 541 -13.58 -0.79 14.16
N ILE A 542 -12.93 -0.27 15.20
CA ILE A 542 -11.54 0.16 15.15
C ILE A 542 -10.70 -0.99 15.68
N ILE A 543 -9.79 -1.41 14.86
CA ILE A 543 -8.85 -2.50 15.14
C ILE A 543 -7.49 -1.88 15.41
N ALA A 544 -6.89 -2.26 16.52
CA ALA A 544 -5.51 -1.91 16.85
C ALA A 544 -4.57 -3.11 16.58
N GLU A 545 -3.31 -2.97 16.97
CA GLU A 545 -2.30 -4.02 16.82
C GLU A 545 -2.81 -5.36 17.33
N ASP A 546 -2.31 -6.44 16.75
CA ASP A 546 -2.65 -7.82 17.08
C ASP A 546 -4.14 -8.16 16.96
N GLY A 547 -4.90 -7.40 16.13
CA GLY A 547 -6.31 -7.64 15.90
C GLY A 547 -7.24 -7.24 17.04
N ILE A 548 -6.79 -6.40 17.96
CA ILE A 548 -7.57 -5.95 19.10
C ILE A 548 -8.68 -5.00 18.64
N ILE A 549 -9.94 -5.30 18.92
CA ILE A 549 -11.05 -4.38 18.72
C ILE A 549 -11.10 -3.41 19.91
N VAL A 550 -10.65 -2.16 19.69
CA VAL A 550 -10.58 -1.12 20.73
C VAL A 550 -11.85 -0.30 20.83
N ALA A 551 -12.58 -0.15 19.74
CA ALA A 551 -13.87 0.52 19.69
C ALA A 551 -14.77 -0.15 18.65
N SER A 552 -16.09 -0.15 18.88
CA SER A 552 -17.05 -0.73 17.96
C SER A 552 -18.40 -0.02 18.08
N TYR A 553 -19.04 0.25 16.94
CA TYR A 553 -20.35 0.87 16.88
C TYR A 553 -21.27 0.14 15.92
N THR A 554 -22.51 -0.14 16.36
CA THR A 554 -23.51 -0.78 15.51
C THR A 554 -24.38 0.29 14.85
N VAL A 555 -24.14 0.52 13.56
CA VAL A 555 -24.91 1.43 12.72
C VAL A 555 -26.22 0.78 12.24
N GLY A 556 -26.17 -0.54 12.03
CA GLY A 556 -27.29 -1.32 11.52
C GLY A 556 -27.61 -1.01 10.05
N SER A 557 -28.89 -0.83 9.73
CA SER A 557 -29.35 -0.64 8.35
C SER A 557 -29.19 0.77 7.79
N SER A 558 -28.57 1.71 8.50
CA SER A 558 -28.28 3.05 7.99
C SER A 558 -27.25 2.97 6.85
N LYS A 559 -27.48 3.75 5.79
CA LYS A 559 -26.65 3.78 4.59
C LYS A 559 -25.51 4.79 4.63
N SER A 560 -25.52 5.68 5.61
CA SER A 560 -24.44 6.65 5.82
C SER A 560 -24.28 6.90 7.31
N TYR A 561 -23.03 7.13 7.71
CA TYR A 561 -22.72 7.45 9.11
C TYR A 561 -21.38 8.19 9.17
N THR A 562 -21.29 9.13 10.11
CA THR A 562 -20.03 9.76 10.50
C THR A 562 -19.80 9.45 11.97
N TRP A 563 -18.64 8.90 12.29
CA TRP A 563 -18.24 8.53 13.65
C TRP A 563 -17.00 9.31 14.06
N GLU A 564 -17.18 10.18 15.03
CA GLU A 564 -16.10 11.00 15.60
C GLU A 564 -15.97 10.70 17.07
N PHE A 565 -14.73 10.48 17.55
CA PHE A 565 -14.43 10.19 18.94
C PHE A 565 -12.94 10.27 19.20
N ASP A 566 -12.56 10.32 20.49
CA ASP A 566 -11.17 10.43 20.92
C ASP A 566 -10.71 9.14 21.63
N LEU A 567 -9.44 8.76 21.42
CA LEU A 567 -8.74 7.70 22.15
C LEU A 567 -7.36 8.18 22.57
N ALA A 568 -6.85 7.59 23.67
CA ALA A 568 -5.43 7.71 24.00
C ALA A 568 -4.57 6.88 23.02
N PRO A 569 -3.35 7.29 22.67
CA PRO A 569 -2.46 6.59 21.74
C PRO A 569 -1.79 5.38 22.41
N LEU A 570 -2.56 4.33 22.69
CA LEU A 570 -2.09 3.15 23.43
C LEU A 570 -1.51 2.04 22.54
N TYR A 571 -1.72 2.11 21.22
CA TYR A 571 -1.37 1.04 20.27
C TYR A 571 -0.56 1.60 19.10
N ASP A 572 0.23 0.73 18.44
CA ASP A 572 1.15 1.14 17.37
C ASP A 572 0.45 1.49 16.07
N TYR A 573 -0.76 0.99 15.84
CA TYR A 573 -1.57 1.35 14.69
C TYR A 573 -3.07 1.13 14.93
N TYR A 574 -3.88 1.77 14.06
CA TYR A 574 -5.34 1.63 14.07
C TYR A 574 -5.87 1.58 12.64
N TYR A 575 -6.80 0.68 12.37
CA TYR A 575 -7.52 0.64 11.09
C TYR A 575 -9.02 0.38 11.30
N VAL A 576 -9.81 0.67 10.26
CA VAL A 576 -11.25 0.49 10.29
C VAL A 576 -11.63 -0.84 9.66
N LYS A 577 -12.49 -1.58 10.36
CA LYS A 577 -13.18 -2.77 9.84
C LYS A 577 -14.67 -2.51 9.79
N VAL A 578 -15.33 -2.89 8.69
CA VAL A 578 -16.79 -2.85 8.55
C VAL A 578 -17.32 -4.24 8.27
N GLU A 579 -18.39 -4.63 8.96
CA GLU A 579 -19.07 -5.92 8.78
C GLU A 579 -20.59 -5.68 8.62
N SER A 580 -21.16 -6.06 7.48
CA SER A 580 -22.58 -5.96 7.18
C SER A 580 -23.10 -7.22 6.49
N GLY A 581 -23.78 -8.08 7.24
CA GLY A 581 -24.19 -9.41 6.78
C GLY A 581 -22.96 -10.27 6.43
N SER A 582 -22.82 -10.63 5.16
CA SER A 582 -21.63 -11.31 4.62
C SER A 582 -20.58 -10.35 4.06
N ASN A 583 -20.88 -9.06 3.98
CA ASN A 583 -19.97 -8.08 3.45
C ASN A 583 -18.99 -7.59 4.51
N TRP A 584 -17.80 -7.22 4.04
CA TRP A 584 -16.68 -6.81 4.86
C TRP A 584 -15.85 -5.72 4.17
N CYS A 585 -15.16 -4.94 4.99
CA CYS A 585 -14.16 -3.97 4.54
C CYS A 585 -13.02 -3.91 5.57
N TYR A 586 -11.80 -3.68 5.08
CA TYR A 586 -10.61 -3.40 5.87
C TYR A 586 -9.85 -2.24 5.22
N THR A 587 -9.53 -1.22 6.02
CA THR A 587 -8.76 -0.06 5.55
C THR A 587 -7.28 -0.22 5.82
N ALA A 588 -6.48 0.65 5.20
CA ALA A 588 -5.11 0.91 5.64
C ALA A 588 -5.10 1.37 7.11
N PRO A 589 -4.04 1.05 7.87
CA PRO A 589 -3.82 1.61 9.18
C PRO A 589 -3.42 3.09 9.11
N ILE A 590 -3.54 3.76 10.25
CA ILE A 590 -2.76 4.93 10.60
C ILE A 590 -1.83 4.47 11.72
N TRP A 591 -0.53 4.66 11.56
CA TRP A 591 0.49 4.22 12.50
C TRP A 591 0.85 5.33 13.47
N ILE A 592 1.23 4.94 14.69
CA ILE A 592 1.69 5.82 15.74
C ILE A 592 3.15 5.51 15.99
N GLU A 593 4.03 6.38 15.51
CA GLU A 593 5.47 6.21 15.62
C GLU A 593 6.04 6.87 16.88
N ASN A 594 7.26 6.48 17.26
CA ASN A 594 8.03 7.08 18.35
C ASN A 594 7.36 7.07 19.73
N ARG A 595 6.53 6.05 20.01
CA ARG A 595 5.91 5.84 21.32
C ARG A 595 6.88 5.16 22.30
N GLU A 596 7.90 5.84 22.76
CA GLU A 596 8.97 5.23 23.58
C GLU A 596 8.71 5.26 25.11
N HIS A 597 7.46 5.26 25.56
CA HIS A 597 7.19 5.40 26.99
C HIS A 597 7.15 4.07 27.74
N LEU A 598 6.48 3.05 27.20
CA LEU A 598 6.42 1.71 27.75
C LEU A 598 6.65 0.68 26.62
N THR A 599 7.43 -0.35 26.94
CA THR A 599 7.51 -1.54 26.09
C THR A 599 7.12 -2.78 26.87
N VAL A 600 6.61 -3.76 26.16
CA VAL A 600 6.32 -5.10 26.65
C VAL A 600 7.17 -6.05 25.84
N ASP A 601 8.01 -6.82 26.51
CA ASP A 601 8.80 -7.86 25.87
C ASP A 601 7.90 -8.99 25.37
N GLU A 602 8.44 -9.88 24.54
CA GLU A 602 7.73 -11.08 24.11
C GLU A 602 7.22 -11.87 25.31
N MET A 603 6.05 -12.47 25.13
CA MET A 603 5.43 -13.26 26.20
C MET A 603 5.99 -14.69 26.16
N ASP A 604 6.30 -15.22 27.33
CA ASP A 604 6.73 -16.60 27.52
C ASP A 604 5.68 -17.43 28.24
N LEU A 605 5.55 -18.69 27.85
CA LEU A 605 4.74 -19.67 28.52
C LEU A 605 5.64 -20.59 29.35
N GLU A 606 5.40 -20.58 30.66
CA GLU A 606 6.16 -21.40 31.60
C GLU A 606 5.32 -22.53 32.18
N LEU A 607 5.90 -23.70 32.35
CA LEU A 607 5.33 -24.82 33.05
C LEU A 607 5.74 -24.75 34.52
N VAL A 608 4.76 -24.52 35.40
CA VAL A 608 4.97 -24.50 36.86
C VAL A 608 4.68 -25.88 37.42
N ILE A 609 5.67 -26.52 38.01
CA ILE A 609 5.52 -27.79 38.71
C ILE A 609 5.24 -27.47 40.17
N ASN A 610 4.03 -27.73 40.64
CA ASN A 610 3.70 -27.58 42.06
C ASN A 610 3.77 -28.91 42.80
N THR A 611 3.94 -28.82 44.15
CA THR A 611 4.17 -29.96 45.08
C THR A 611 3.03 -30.98 45.19
N SER A 612 1.93 -30.80 44.43
CA SER A 612 0.75 -31.67 44.43
C SER A 612 0.54 -32.51 43.18
N ASP A 613 1.60 -32.72 42.39
CA ASP A 613 1.59 -33.48 41.13
C ASP A 613 0.72 -32.85 40.02
N LYS A 614 0.43 -31.58 40.10
CA LYS A 614 -0.24 -30.83 39.03
C LYS A 614 0.75 -29.82 38.45
N SER A 615 0.90 -29.86 37.14
CA SER A 615 1.58 -28.82 36.41
C SER A 615 0.54 -27.76 36.02
N ASP A 616 0.78 -26.54 36.43
CA ASP A 616 0.02 -25.39 36.01
C ASP A 616 0.89 -24.61 35.01
N GLN A 617 0.25 -23.88 34.07
CA GLN A 617 0.96 -23.02 33.14
C GLN A 617 0.71 -21.57 33.49
N ARG A 618 1.75 -20.78 33.33
CA ARG A 618 1.65 -19.32 33.48
C ARG A 618 2.26 -18.61 32.27
N VAL A 619 1.70 -17.47 31.96
CA VAL A 619 2.25 -16.56 30.98
C VAL A 619 3.01 -15.49 31.73
N GLN A 620 4.23 -15.18 31.30
CA GLN A 620 5.03 -14.07 31.80
C GLN A 620 5.44 -13.10 30.72
N THR A 621 5.71 -11.87 31.11
CA THR A 621 6.29 -10.85 30.26
C THR A 621 7.02 -9.80 31.10
N THR A 622 7.87 -9.03 30.47
CA THR A 622 8.61 -7.93 31.12
C THR A 622 8.14 -6.59 30.58
N VAL A 623 7.84 -5.68 31.48
CA VAL A 623 7.46 -4.29 31.15
C VAL A 623 8.62 -3.37 31.46
N THR A 624 9.02 -2.55 30.50
CA THR A 624 10.12 -1.58 30.64
C THR A 624 9.61 -0.16 30.44
N ASN A 625 10.01 0.74 31.32
CA ASN A 625 9.80 2.17 31.15
C ASN A 625 10.99 2.79 30.40
N ASN A 626 10.82 3.10 29.13
CA ASN A 626 11.84 3.71 28.26
C ASN A 626 11.84 5.24 28.30
N SER A 627 10.92 5.85 29.06
CA SER A 627 10.87 7.30 29.17
C SER A 627 11.92 7.85 30.16
N ALA A 628 12.16 9.15 30.10
CA ALA A 628 13.09 9.85 31.01
C ALA A 628 12.51 10.10 32.42
N GLU A 629 11.22 9.83 32.63
CA GLU A 629 10.50 10.11 33.86
C GLU A 629 9.83 8.83 34.42
N THR A 630 9.45 8.85 35.72
CA THR A 630 8.75 7.74 36.33
C THR A 630 7.37 7.55 35.71
N MET A 631 7.07 6.34 35.28
CA MET A 631 5.73 5.92 34.87
C MET A 631 4.96 5.47 36.11
N THR A 632 3.82 6.07 36.36
CA THR A 632 3.01 5.80 37.56
C THR A 632 1.80 4.95 37.27
N ASN A 633 1.25 4.30 38.30
CA ASN A 633 0.03 3.47 38.21
C ASN A 633 0.10 2.38 37.13
N VAL A 634 1.27 1.81 36.90
CA VAL A 634 1.43 0.78 35.86
C VAL A 634 0.63 -0.46 36.22
N THR A 635 -0.15 -0.94 35.29
CA THR A 635 -0.92 -2.19 35.37
C THR A 635 -0.69 -3.03 34.13
N VAL A 636 -0.62 -4.35 34.29
CA VAL A 636 -0.61 -5.32 33.19
C VAL A 636 -1.90 -6.14 33.26
N THR A 637 -2.66 -6.12 32.20
CA THR A 637 -3.91 -6.87 32.10
C THR A 637 -3.78 -7.98 31.06
N PHE A 638 -3.93 -9.21 31.51
CA PHE A 638 -3.90 -10.38 30.64
C PHE A 638 -5.30 -10.76 30.18
N TYR A 639 -5.42 -11.10 28.90
CA TYR A 639 -6.65 -11.61 28.29
C TYR A 639 -6.35 -12.92 27.56
N LEU A 640 -7.31 -13.84 27.61
CA LEU A 640 -7.37 -14.98 26.71
C LEU A 640 -8.44 -14.74 25.66
N SER A 641 -8.14 -15.02 24.41
CA SER A 641 -9.04 -14.76 23.30
C SER A 641 -9.11 -15.93 22.32
N SER A 642 -10.19 -15.96 21.55
CA SER A 642 -10.31 -16.83 20.39
C SER A 642 -9.39 -16.36 19.26
N ILE A 643 -9.21 -17.22 18.27
CA ILE A 643 -8.41 -16.93 17.06
C ILE A 643 -8.92 -15.73 16.25
N SER A 644 -10.18 -15.32 16.46
CA SER A 644 -10.76 -14.16 15.78
C SER A 644 -10.32 -12.80 16.35
N GLY A 645 -9.45 -12.79 17.36
CA GLY A 645 -8.94 -11.59 18.01
C GLY A 645 -9.66 -11.23 19.31
N LEU A 646 -9.12 -10.24 20.02
CA LEU A 646 -9.60 -9.73 21.29
C LEU A 646 -10.58 -8.56 21.07
N ASN A 647 -11.76 -8.64 21.68
CA ASN A 647 -12.70 -7.52 21.73
C ASN A 647 -12.78 -6.98 23.15
N LEU A 648 -12.14 -5.85 23.40
CA LEU A 648 -12.05 -5.25 24.75
C LEU A 648 -13.41 -4.84 25.32
N ALA A 649 -14.40 -4.53 24.47
CA ALA A 649 -15.74 -4.19 24.93
C ALA A 649 -16.56 -5.41 25.38
N LYS A 650 -16.14 -6.65 25.02
CA LYS A 650 -16.89 -7.88 25.24
C LYS A 650 -16.14 -8.93 26.03
N THR A 651 -14.83 -8.80 26.17
CA THR A 651 -13.98 -9.80 26.85
C THR A 651 -13.56 -9.30 28.22
N SER A 652 -13.83 -10.07 29.24
CA SER A 652 -13.35 -9.77 30.59
C SER A 652 -11.87 -10.13 30.73
N PRO A 653 -11.10 -9.37 31.54
CA PRO A 653 -9.72 -9.73 31.85
C PRO A 653 -9.62 -11.12 32.47
N SER A 654 -8.60 -11.88 32.07
CA SER A 654 -8.23 -13.15 32.70
C SER A 654 -7.47 -12.91 34.01
N ALA A 655 -6.61 -11.90 34.02
CA ALA A 655 -5.90 -11.44 35.22
C ALA A 655 -5.51 -9.95 35.05
N THR A 656 -5.41 -9.25 36.16
CA THR A 656 -4.83 -7.88 36.17
C THR A 656 -3.82 -7.79 37.30
N ILE A 657 -2.59 -7.39 36.95
CA ILE A 657 -1.48 -7.24 37.90
C ILE A 657 -1.20 -5.76 38.05
N THR A 658 -1.25 -5.27 39.29
CA THR A 658 -0.81 -3.89 39.62
C THR A 658 0.68 -3.92 39.85
N VAL A 659 1.42 -3.27 38.98
CA VAL A 659 2.89 -3.15 39.08
C VAL A 659 3.27 -1.98 39.99
N GLY A 660 2.52 -0.88 39.91
CA GLY A 660 2.83 0.37 40.60
C GLY A 660 3.70 1.31 39.74
N ASP A 661 4.66 1.95 40.36
CA ASP A 661 5.52 2.92 39.69
C ASP A 661 6.79 2.24 39.15
N ILE A 662 7.13 2.54 37.89
CA ILE A 662 8.37 2.08 37.27
C ILE A 662 9.27 3.28 36.98
N ALA A 663 10.47 3.28 37.55
CA ALA A 663 11.45 4.35 37.36
C ALA A 663 11.99 4.36 35.90
N PRO A 664 12.56 5.48 35.42
CA PRO A 664 13.18 5.57 34.10
C PRO A 664 14.19 4.44 33.86
N GLY A 665 14.09 3.77 32.72
CA GLY A 665 14.97 2.65 32.32
C GLY A 665 14.83 1.38 33.14
N ALA A 666 13.88 1.30 34.09
CA ALA A 666 13.66 0.10 34.88
C ALA A 666 12.67 -0.85 34.21
N SER A 667 12.86 -2.15 34.48
CA SER A 667 12.01 -3.24 33.99
C SER A 667 11.41 -4.02 35.14
N VAL A 668 10.19 -4.52 34.95
CA VAL A 668 9.48 -5.38 35.92
C VAL A 668 8.89 -6.57 35.19
N THR A 669 9.26 -7.78 35.59
CA THR A 669 8.65 -9.01 35.07
C THR A 669 7.40 -9.34 35.87
N VAL A 670 6.33 -9.67 35.16
CA VAL A 670 5.02 -10.05 35.71
C VAL A 670 4.56 -11.36 35.09
N HIS A 671 3.76 -12.10 35.82
CA HIS A 671 3.18 -13.36 35.34
C HIS A 671 1.73 -13.52 35.81
N ALA A 672 0.99 -14.34 35.06
CA ALA A 672 -0.37 -14.73 35.42
C ALA A 672 -0.59 -16.22 35.15
N ASP A 673 -1.26 -16.91 36.06
CA ASP A 673 -1.74 -18.28 35.84
C ASP A 673 -2.97 -18.23 34.94
N LEU A 674 -2.85 -18.84 33.75
CA LEU A 674 -3.91 -18.82 32.76
C LEU A 674 -4.37 -20.23 32.44
N ARG A 675 -5.69 -20.41 32.30
CA ARG A 675 -6.30 -21.66 31.87
C ARG A 675 -6.83 -21.50 30.47
N TYR A 676 -6.16 -22.09 29.50
CA TYR A 676 -6.51 -22.01 28.11
C TYR A 676 -6.87 -23.39 27.51
N ASN A 677 -7.48 -23.37 26.33
CA ASN A 677 -7.87 -24.57 25.59
C ASN A 677 -7.86 -24.26 24.07
N ALA A 678 -8.09 -25.26 23.24
CA ALA A 678 -8.04 -25.12 21.79
C ALA A 678 -8.99 -24.05 21.18
N SER A 679 -10.02 -23.62 21.90
CA SER A 679 -10.93 -22.58 21.43
C SER A 679 -10.50 -21.16 21.81
N ILE A 680 -9.48 -21.02 22.67
CA ILE A 680 -8.92 -19.73 23.12
C ILE A 680 -7.39 -19.79 23.03
N PRO A 681 -6.84 -19.85 21.81
CA PRO A 681 -5.41 -20.09 21.61
C PRO A 681 -4.54 -18.81 21.67
N ARG A 682 -5.07 -17.67 22.09
CA ARG A 682 -4.34 -16.40 22.17
C ARG A 682 -4.33 -15.82 23.56
N ALA A 683 -3.16 -15.40 24.03
CA ALA A 683 -3.00 -14.60 25.23
C ALA A 683 -2.49 -13.21 24.86
N TYR A 684 -3.03 -12.18 25.52
CA TYR A 684 -2.61 -10.79 25.36
C TYR A 684 -2.17 -10.25 26.71
N ALA A 685 -1.09 -9.47 26.72
CA ALA A 685 -0.69 -8.60 27.81
C ALA A 685 -0.85 -7.15 27.37
N ILE A 686 -1.77 -6.42 27.98
CA ILE A 686 -1.99 -4.99 27.74
C ILE A 686 -1.49 -4.25 28.97
N VAL A 687 -0.43 -3.44 28.76
CA VAL A 687 0.11 -2.58 29.81
C VAL A 687 -0.47 -1.18 29.69
N LYS A 688 -0.73 -0.55 30.82
CA LYS A 688 -1.10 0.88 30.91
C LYS A 688 -0.36 1.52 32.07
N GLY A 689 0.06 2.75 31.89
CA GLY A 689 0.65 3.59 32.93
C GLY A 689 0.36 5.06 32.64
N THR A 690 0.60 5.92 33.62
CA THR A 690 0.32 7.35 33.52
C THR A 690 1.59 8.14 33.79
N GLN A 691 1.86 9.16 32.97
CA GLN A 691 2.96 10.09 33.17
C GLN A 691 2.45 11.51 32.87
N ASN A 692 2.67 12.45 33.79
CA ASN A 692 2.22 13.84 33.65
C ASN A 692 0.71 13.99 33.32
N GLY A 693 -0.13 13.06 33.83
CA GLY A 693 -1.57 13.06 33.59
C GLY A 693 -2.01 12.51 32.23
N LYS A 694 -1.10 11.97 31.43
CA LYS A 694 -1.39 11.30 30.16
C LYS A 694 -1.23 9.79 30.30
N ASP A 695 -2.06 9.04 29.61
CA ASP A 695 -2.04 7.59 29.59
C ASP A 695 -1.14 7.09 28.46
N TYR A 696 -0.30 6.14 28.79
CA TYR A 696 0.59 5.43 27.86
C TYR A 696 0.35 3.93 27.99
N GLY A 697 0.55 3.22 26.89
CA GLY A 697 0.36 1.79 26.88
C GLY A 697 1.24 1.08 25.86
N ALA A 698 1.29 -0.23 26.00
CA ALA A 698 1.84 -1.14 25.02
C ALA A 698 1.10 -2.46 25.10
N VAL A 699 1.16 -3.23 24.04
CA VAL A 699 0.55 -4.56 23.99
C VAL A 699 1.54 -5.57 23.43
N LYS A 700 1.43 -6.78 23.89
CA LYS A 700 1.98 -7.98 23.25
C LYS A 700 0.96 -9.09 23.29
N TYR A 701 1.01 -9.95 22.29
CA TYR A 701 0.24 -11.18 22.31
C TYR A 701 1.13 -12.37 21.95
N MET A 702 0.65 -13.55 22.27
CA MET A 702 1.24 -14.81 21.82
C MET A 702 0.14 -15.77 21.36
N GLU A 703 0.44 -16.56 20.35
CA GLU A 703 -0.32 -17.74 20.01
C GLU A 703 0.03 -18.86 20.99
N ILE A 704 -0.97 -19.36 21.74
CA ILE A 704 -0.75 -20.49 22.62
C ILE A 704 -0.98 -21.77 21.83
N SER A 705 0.08 -22.49 21.60
CA SER A 705 -0.02 -23.80 20.96
C SER A 705 -0.55 -24.82 21.97
N THR A 706 -1.87 -25.06 21.94
CA THR A 706 -2.54 -26.04 22.83
C THR A 706 -2.25 -27.48 22.44
N VAL A 707 -1.89 -27.71 21.20
CA VAL A 707 -1.44 -29.00 20.65
C VAL A 707 -0.47 -28.72 19.50
N TYR A 708 0.63 -29.46 19.44
CA TYR A 708 1.61 -29.28 18.37
C TYR A 708 2.25 -30.60 17.97
N PHE A 709 2.98 -30.60 16.86
CA PHE A 709 3.75 -31.73 16.36
C PHE A 709 5.07 -31.84 17.13
N SER A 710 5.28 -32.93 17.84
CA SER A 710 6.54 -33.17 18.56
C SER A 710 7.53 -34.00 17.76
N GLU A 711 7.08 -35.03 17.02
CA GLU A 711 7.93 -35.88 16.21
C GLU A 711 7.17 -36.40 14.97
N ILE A 712 7.84 -36.55 13.85
CA ILE A 712 7.31 -37.16 12.63
C ILE A 712 8.32 -38.16 12.06
N LEU A 713 7.91 -39.39 11.86
CA LEU A 713 8.64 -40.41 11.11
C LEU A 713 7.94 -40.69 9.77
N PRO A 714 8.32 -40.02 8.69
CA PRO A 714 7.58 -40.11 7.43
C PRO A 714 8.08 -41.19 6.48
N PHE A 715 9.19 -41.89 6.78
CA PHE A 715 9.81 -42.85 5.87
C PHE A 715 10.45 -44.04 6.62
N THR A 716 9.87 -45.22 6.42
CA THR A 716 10.34 -46.46 7.06
C THR A 716 10.64 -47.58 6.09
N SER A 717 11.60 -48.44 6.45
CA SER A 717 12.06 -49.59 5.62
C SER A 717 11.42 -50.92 6.04
N ARG A 718 10.64 -50.97 7.09
CA ARG A 718 10.18 -52.20 7.73
C ARG A 718 8.71 -52.51 7.51
N GLY A 719 8.41 -53.78 7.24
CA GLY A 719 7.06 -54.31 7.25
C GLY A 719 6.25 -54.10 5.96
N GLY A 720 6.89 -53.83 4.83
CA GLY A 720 6.25 -53.45 3.59
C GLY A 720 6.01 -51.96 3.54
N GLU A 721 5.32 -51.50 2.51
CA GLU A 721 5.12 -50.09 2.30
C GLU A 721 4.61 -49.38 3.57
N ASP A 722 5.44 -48.49 4.14
CA ASP A 722 5.14 -47.51 5.19
C ASP A 722 4.55 -48.09 6.51
N ALA A 723 5.09 -49.23 6.98
CA ALA A 723 4.49 -49.96 8.09
C ALA A 723 4.67 -49.32 9.47
N PHE A 724 5.62 -48.43 9.67
CA PHE A 724 5.93 -47.85 10.98
C PHE A 724 5.99 -46.32 10.97
N GLU A 725 5.39 -45.67 9.95
CA GLU A 725 5.27 -44.23 9.90
C GLU A 725 4.36 -43.72 11.00
N PHE A 726 4.75 -42.61 11.61
CA PHE A 726 3.92 -41.99 12.61
C PHE A 726 4.06 -40.46 12.65
N ILE A 727 3.03 -39.81 13.20
CA ILE A 727 3.02 -38.42 13.64
C ILE A 727 2.78 -38.45 15.15
N GLU A 728 3.57 -37.71 15.90
CA GLU A 728 3.32 -37.54 17.33
C GLU A 728 2.85 -36.12 17.60
N LEU A 729 1.78 -36.03 18.41
CA LEU A 729 1.23 -34.77 18.88
C LEU A 729 1.41 -34.68 20.38
N TYR A 730 1.69 -33.49 20.89
CA TYR A 730 1.72 -33.16 22.30
C TYR A 730 0.56 -32.23 22.68
N ASN A 731 -0.15 -32.56 23.76
CA ASN A 731 -1.16 -31.70 24.33
C ASN A 731 -0.53 -30.81 25.40
N ASN A 732 -0.43 -29.53 25.13
CA ASN A 732 0.13 -28.52 26.01
C ASN A 732 -0.92 -27.84 26.89
N SER A 733 -2.15 -28.36 26.99
CA SER A 733 -3.22 -27.79 27.80
C SER A 733 -3.56 -28.62 29.02
N ASP A 734 -4.22 -28.00 30.00
CA ASP A 734 -4.74 -28.65 31.22
C ASP A 734 -5.98 -29.50 30.97
N ALA A 735 -6.48 -29.55 29.74
CA ALA A 735 -7.70 -30.29 29.37
C ALA A 735 -7.39 -31.48 28.49
N VAL A 736 -8.18 -32.52 28.57
CA VAL A 736 -8.14 -33.63 27.63
C VAL A 736 -8.55 -33.14 26.25
N LEU A 737 -7.71 -33.33 25.24
CA LEU A 737 -8.03 -33.03 23.85
C LEU A 737 -8.71 -34.24 23.19
N ASN A 738 -9.91 -34.04 22.65
CA ASN A 738 -10.62 -35.05 21.89
C ASN A 738 -10.36 -34.83 20.39
N LEU A 739 -9.56 -35.69 19.78
CA LEU A 739 -9.16 -35.56 18.40
C LEU A 739 -10.29 -35.78 17.40
N ALA A 740 -11.47 -36.26 17.80
CA ALA A 740 -12.63 -36.32 16.93
C ALA A 740 -13.11 -34.95 16.40
N ASN A 741 -12.73 -33.87 17.09
CA ASN A 741 -12.99 -32.50 16.66
C ASN A 741 -11.91 -31.94 15.71
N TYR A 742 -10.86 -32.70 15.44
CA TYR A 742 -9.71 -32.30 14.66
C TYR A 742 -9.63 -33.05 13.34
N LYS A 743 -8.98 -32.37 12.38
CA LYS A 743 -8.59 -32.97 11.10
C LYS A 743 -7.11 -32.73 10.86
N MET A 744 -6.45 -33.67 10.22
CA MET A 744 -5.09 -33.51 9.72
C MET A 744 -5.12 -33.33 8.23
N ARG A 745 -4.34 -32.41 7.67
CA ARG A 745 -4.14 -32.28 6.24
C ARG A 745 -2.68 -32.05 5.89
N TYR A 746 -2.28 -32.34 4.65
CA TYR A 746 -0.94 -32.04 4.19
C TYR A 746 -0.93 -31.42 2.81
N TYR A 747 0.13 -30.66 2.56
CA TYR A 747 0.47 -30.09 1.27
C TYR A 747 1.85 -30.61 0.84
N VAL A 748 2.01 -30.86 -0.46
CA VAL A 748 3.30 -31.27 -1.07
C VAL A 748 3.93 -30.17 -1.91
N LYS A 749 3.25 -29.06 -2.12
CA LYS A 749 3.76 -27.88 -2.82
C LYS A 749 2.81 -26.68 -2.58
N ALA A 750 3.33 -25.48 -2.73
CA ALA A 750 2.52 -24.30 -2.91
C ALA A 750 1.60 -24.46 -4.14
N GLY A 751 0.38 -23.94 -4.08
CA GLY A 751 -0.58 -24.01 -5.17
C GLY A 751 -1.39 -25.30 -5.28
N ALA A 752 -1.55 -26.07 -4.20
CA ALA A 752 -2.48 -27.18 -4.17
C ALA A 752 -3.93 -26.71 -4.40
N LYS A 753 -4.65 -27.31 -5.34
CA LYS A 753 -6.06 -26.98 -5.58
C LYS A 753 -6.92 -27.42 -4.38
N ALA A 754 -8.06 -26.75 -4.17
CA ALA A 754 -8.99 -27.09 -3.09
C ALA A 754 -9.39 -28.59 -3.07
N ALA A 755 -9.56 -29.21 -4.23
CA ALA A 755 -9.83 -30.64 -4.35
C ALA A 755 -8.66 -31.53 -3.89
N ASP A 756 -7.40 -31.09 -4.12
CA ASP A 756 -6.22 -31.83 -3.65
C ASP A 756 -6.09 -31.69 -2.12
N LEU A 757 -6.49 -30.55 -1.55
CA LEU A 757 -6.51 -30.33 -0.12
C LEU A 757 -7.54 -31.19 0.58
N GLU A 758 -8.73 -31.33 0.00
CA GLU A 758 -9.79 -32.22 0.53
C GLU A 758 -9.35 -33.68 0.48
N ALA A 759 -8.75 -34.13 -0.62
CA ALA A 759 -8.23 -35.48 -0.78
C ALA A 759 -7.10 -35.84 0.18
N ASN A 760 -6.37 -34.84 0.67
CA ASN A 760 -5.25 -34.99 1.61
C ASN A 760 -5.64 -34.65 3.07
N THR A 761 -6.93 -34.61 3.37
CA THR A 761 -7.46 -34.30 4.71
C THR A 761 -8.02 -35.56 5.35
N TRP A 762 -7.59 -35.83 6.60
CA TRP A 762 -8.02 -36.98 7.38
C TRP A 762 -8.80 -36.57 8.62
N THR A 763 -9.80 -37.32 9.01
CA THR A 763 -10.41 -37.24 10.34
C THR A 763 -9.54 -38.00 11.33
N LEU A 764 -9.41 -37.43 12.53
CA LEU A 764 -8.66 -38.04 13.61
C LEU A 764 -9.59 -38.69 14.65
N SER A 765 -9.03 -39.51 15.47
CA SER A 765 -9.72 -40.12 16.62
C SER A 765 -8.73 -40.33 17.77
N GLY A 766 -9.27 -40.53 18.99
CA GLY A 766 -8.46 -40.69 20.19
C GLY A 766 -8.55 -39.46 21.09
N GLN A 767 -7.84 -39.52 22.19
CA GLN A 767 -7.74 -38.45 23.18
C GLN A 767 -6.30 -38.29 23.61
N ILE A 768 -5.86 -37.05 23.75
CA ILE A 768 -4.55 -36.73 24.34
C ILE A 768 -4.80 -36.20 25.73
N GLN A 769 -4.21 -36.88 26.75
CA GLN A 769 -4.32 -36.42 28.14
C GLN A 769 -3.56 -35.10 28.34
N PRO A 770 -3.88 -34.31 29.36
CA PRO A 770 -3.11 -33.11 29.69
C PRO A 770 -1.64 -33.42 29.80
N HIS A 771 -0.81 -32.50 29.20
CA HIS A 771 0.66 -32.57 29.22
C HIS A 771 1.23 -33.94 28.80
N SER A 772 0.60 -34.57 27.79
CA SER A 772 0.98 -35.89 27.31
C SER A 772 1.06 -35.94 25.80
N THR A 773 1.78 -36.93 25.29
CA THR A 773 1.85 -37.20 23.85
C THR A 773 0.81 -38.21 23.39
N LEU A 774 0.50 -38.24 22.09
CA LEU A 774 -0.22 -39.30 21.42
C LEU A 774 0.45 -39.61 20.07
N VAL A 775 0.83 -40.84 19.87
CA VAL A 775 1.36 -41.32 18.60
C VAL A 775 0.22 -41.67 17.65
N LEU A 776 0.15 -41.03 16.50
CA LEU A 776 -0.73 -41.33 15.39
C LEU A 776 0.03 -42.28 14.44
N TRP A 777 -0.12 -43.56 14.63
CA TRP A 777 0.54 -44.57 13.80
C TRP A 777 -0.17 -44.76 12.48
N ILE A 778 0.46 -44.42 11.36
CA ILE A 778 -0.07 -44.49 10.03
C ILE A 778 0.12 -45.91 9.47
N VAL A 779 -0.97 -46.57 9.10
CA VAL A 779 -0.96 -47.94 8.61
C VAL A 779 -1.77 -48.08 7.34
N SER A 780 -1.33 -48.95 6.45
CA SER A 780 -2.11 -49.31 5.27
C SER A 780 -3.37 -50.12 5.70
N SER A 781 -4.42 -50.10 4.92
CA SER A 781 -5.64 -50.91 5.17
C SER A 781 -5.38 -52.41 5.12
N SER A 782 -4.30 -52.88 4.55
CA SER A 782 -3.87 -54.26 4.49
C SER A 782 -2.90 -54.65 5.62
N SER A 783 -2.44 -53.71 6.42
CA SER A 783 -1.49 -53.98 7.50
C SER A 783 -2.08 -54.92 8.55
N LYS A 784 -1.34 -55.91 8.94
CA LYS A 784 -1.63 -56.88 10.01
C LYS A 784 -0.77 -56.62 11.25
N LEU A 785 0.04 -55.60 11.25
CA LEU A 785 0.86 -55.25 12.38
C LEU A 785 0.02 -54.78 13.57
N THR A 786 0.46 -55.13 14.75
CA THR A 786 -0.17 -54.83 16.05
C THR A 786 0.61 -53.79 16.82
N ILE A 787 0.04 -53.19 17.87
CA ILE A 787 0.76 -52.29 18.76
C ILE A 787 1.99 -53.00 19.40
N ALA A 788 1.91 -54.31 19.61
CA ALA A 788 3.03 -55.08 20.12
C ALA A 788 4.22 -55.10 19.11
N ASP A 789 3.91 -55.13 17.81
CA ASP A 789 4.96 -55.03 16.74
C ASP A 789 5.56 -53.63 16.70
N PHE A 790 4.76 -52.58 16.86
CA PHE A 790 5.21 -51.18 16.96
C PHE A 790 6.14 -51.03 18.20
N ASN A 791 5.67 -51.43 19.38
CA ASN A 791 6.45 -51.38 20.61
C ASN A 791 7.77 -52.15 20.52
N LYS A 792 7.76 -53.33 19.91
CA LYS A 792 8.97 -54.11 19.64
C LYS A 792 9.93 -53.38 18.69
N ASN A 793 9.41 -52.69 17.65
CA ASN A 793 10.28 -52.00 16.68
C ASN A 793 10.99 -50.78 17.29
N PHE A 794 10.31 -50.03 18.15
CA PHE A 794 10.86 -48.82 18.76
C PHE A 794 11.38 -49.03 20.21
N GLY A 795 11.19 -50.21 20.78
CA GLY A 795 11.58 -50.49 22.18
C GLY A 795 10.73 -49.75 23.20
N THR A 796 9.44 -49.53 22.89
CA THR A 796 8.48 -48.82 23.72
C THR A 796 7.49 -49.74 24.40
N SER A 797 6.57 -49.18 25.21
CA SER A 797 5.46 -49.91 25.88
C SER A 797 4.14 -49.10 25.79
N LEU A 798 3.92 -48.46 24.67
CA LEU A 798 2.73 -47.63 24.39
C LEU A 798 1.46 -48.47 24.44
N VAL A 799 0.39 -47.92 25.02
CA VAL A 799 -0.91 -48.55 25.20
C VAL A 799 -1.88 -48.02 24.18
N GLU A 800 -2.54 -48.93 23.43
CA GLU A 800 -3.51 -48.54 22.38
C GLU A 800 -4.68 -47.77 23.01
N GLY A 801 -5.09 -46.68 22.31
CA GLY A 801 -6.16 -45.79 22.74
C GLY A 801 -5.78 -44.80 23.85
N LYS A 802 -4.59 -44.94 24.41
CA LYS A 802 -4.08 -44.03 25.43
C LYS A 802 -2.81 -43.28 24.90
N ASP A 803 -1.81 -44.02 24.50
CA ASP A 803 -0.49 -43.46 24.11
C ASP A 803 -0.25 -43.54 22.59
N ILE A 804 -1.02 -44.42 21.91
CA ILE A 804 -0.95 -44.66 20.50
C ILE A 804 -2.31 -45.01 19.91
N VAL A 805 -2.61 -44.44 18.71
CA VAL A 805 -3.79 -44.83 17.92
C VAL A 805 -3.38 -45.11 16.47
N ARG A 806 -4.12 -46.02 15.84
CA ARG A 806 -3.86 -46.39 14.43
C ARG A 806 -4.72 -45.53 13.51
N ILE A 807 -4.07 -44.90 12.53
CA ILE A 807 -4.73 -44.15 11.46
C ILE A 807 -4.62 -44.96 10.17
N VAL A 808 -5.76 -45.50 9.72
CA VAL A 808 -5.82 -46.44 8.59
C VAL A 808 -6.07 -45.66 7.30
N GLY A 809 -5.29 -45.89 6.27
CA GLY A 809 -5.46 -45.34 4.92
C GLY A 809 -4.98 -43.92 4.76
N ALA A 810 -4.34 -43.35 5.76
CA ALA A 810 -3.60 -42.11 5.64
C ALA A 810 -2.22 -42.36 5.01
N ASN A 811 -1.61 -41.33 4.45
CA ASN A 811 -0.29 -41.38 3.85
C ASN A 811 0.39 -40.03 4.01
N ILE A 812 1.67 -40.03 4.41
CA ILE A 812 2.51 -38.82 4.43
C ILE A 812 3.62 -38.94 3.40
N PRO A 813 3.78 -37.96 2.50
CA PRO A 813 4.82 -38.03 1.48
C PRO A 813 6.23 -37.96 2.10
N HIS A 814 7.14 -38.76 1.56
CA HIS A 814 8.52 -38.85 2.05
C HIS A 814 9.58 -38.36 1.06
N SER A 815 9.21 -38.03 -0.16
CA SER A 815 10.17 -37.63 -1.21
C SER A 815 10.00 -36.18 -1.68
N LYS A 816 9.16 -35.40 -1.01
CA LYS A 816 8.79 -34.02 -1.38
C LYS A 816 8.82 -33.12 -0.15
N PRO A 817 8.90 -31.82 -0.33
CA PRO A 817 8.57 -30.87 0.75
C PRO A 817 7.15 -31.09 1.24
N VAL A 818 6.93 -31.13 2.54
CA VAL A 818 5.60 -31.36 3.14
C VAL A 818 5.36 -30.35 4.25
N GLN A 819 4.19 -29.77 4.20
CA GLN A 819 3.57 -29.05 5.32
C GLN A 819 2.41 -29.88 5.86
N LEU A 820 2.41 -30.14 7.15
CA LEU A 820 1.31 -30.75 7.90
C LEU A 820 0.56 -29.68 8.68
N GLU A 821 -0.76 -29.75 8.69
CA GLU A 821 -1.62 -28.90 9.47
C GLU A 821 -2.61 -29.71 10.30
N LEU A 822 -2.76 -29.32 11.55
CA LEU A 822 -3.82 -29.78 12.42
C LEU A 822 -4.91 -28.71 12.46
N LEU A 823 -6.14 -29.07 12.16
CA LEU A 823 -7.28 -28.15 12.13
C LEU A 823 -8.26 -28.48 13.24
N TYR A 824 -8.78 -27.42 13.90
CA TYR A 824 -9.96 -27.49 14.75
C TYR A 824 -11.12 -26.77 14.05
N GLY A 825 -12.11 -27.53 13.58
CA GLY A 825 -13.09 -27.01 12.63
C GLY A 825 -12.45 -26.60 11.31
N SER A 826 -12.50 -25.32 10.96
CA SER A 826 -11.83 -24.72 9.80
C SER A 826 -10.50 -24.02 10.13
N TYR A 827 -10.16 -23.88 11.40
CA TYR A 827 -8.99 -23.15 11.87
C TYR A 827 -7.77 -24.07 11.98
N VAL A 828 -6.63 -23.60 11.48
CA VAL A 828 -5.36 -24.26 11.72
C VAL A 828 -4.92 -23.94 13.15
N VAL A 829 -4.61 -24.97 13.93
CA VAL A 829 -4.20 -24.85 15.33
C VAL A 829 -2.78 -25.36 15.57
N ALA A 830 -2.18 -26.04 14.63
CA ALA A 830 -0.77 -26.41 14.64
C ALA A 830 -0.27 -26.69 13.21
N ARG A 831 1.01 -26.42 12.97
CA ARG A 831 1.72 -26.72 11.73
C ARG A 831 3.08 -27.36 12.03
N ALA A 832 3.55 -28.16 11.07
CA ALA A 832 4.93 -28.63 11.03
C ALA A 832 5.36 -28.79 9.58
N TRP A 833 6.64 -28.49 9.29
CA TRP A 833 7.22 -28.62 7.97
C TRP A 833 8.43 -29.52 8.01
N TYR A 834 8.61 -30.30 6.95
CA TYR A 834 9.87 -31.00 6.71
C TYR A 834 10.21 -31.01 5.21
N ASN A 835 11.49 -31.08 4.89
CA ASN A 835 12.02 -30.94 3.52
C ASN A 835 11.56 -29.65 2.84
N TRP A 836 11.24 -28.60 3.59
CA TRP A 836 10.74 -27.34 3.04
C TRP A 836 11.90 -26.42 2.63
N GLY A 837 11.78 -25.76 1.47
CA GLY A 837 12.87 -24.95 0.94
C GLY A 837 14.08 -25.79 0.52
N ALA A 838 15.27 -25.35 0.92
CA ALA A 838 16.54 -26.04 0.65
C ALA A 838 16.87 -27.15 1.66
N ASN A 839 16.02 -27.37 2.66
CA ASN A 839 16.27 -28.33 3.73
C ASN A 839 16.10 -29.77 3.22
N ASN A 840 16.91 -30.68 3.77
CA ASN A 840 16.84 -32.10 3.52
C ASN A 840 16.74 -32.82 4.87
N ASP A 841 15.53 -32.85 5.44
CA ASP A 841 15.29 -33.35 6.80
C ASP A 841 15.08 -34.84 6.86
N MET A 842 14.87 -35.49 5.71
CA MET A 842 14.43 -36.87 5.66
C MET A 842 15.58 -37.87 5.49
N ARG A 843 15.42 -38.99 6.16
CA ARG A 843 16.25 -40.18 5.99
C ARG A 843 15.44 -41.43 6.34
N LEU A 844 15.68 -42.53 5.66
CA LEU A 844 15.06 -43.83 5.94
C LEU A 844 15.23 -44.22 7.41
N ASP A 845 14.16 -44.62 8.09
CA ASP A 845 14.12 -44.98 9.50
C ASP A 845 14.66 -43.88 10.46
N ARG A 846 14.48 -42.63 10.09
CA ARG A 846 14.86 -41.48 10.92
C ARG A 846 13.72 -40.47 10.95
N SER A 847 13.52 -39.89 12.12
CA SER A 847 12.48 -38.87 12.36
C SER A 847 12.98 -37.44 12.27
N VAL A 848 12.04 -36.56 12.21
CA VAL A 848 12.17 -35.12 12.40
C VAL A 848 11.52 -34.78 13.73
N VAL A 849 12.24 -34.09 14.59
CA VAL A 849 11.80 -33.64 15.93
C VAL A 849 11.62 -32.14 15.89
N PHE A 850 10.59 -31.66 16.57
CA PHE A 850 10.20 -30.25 16.56
C PHE A 850 10.25 -29.64 17.95
N ASN A 851 10.71 -28.38 18.03
CA ASN A 851 10.62 -27.58 19.24
C ASN A 851 9.18 -27.11 19.49
N TYR A 852 8.90 -26.75 20.74
CA TYR A 852 7.70 -26.01 21.09
C TYR A 852 7.65 -24.72 20.26
N PRO A 853 6.51 -24.42 19.59
CA PRO A 853 6.44 -23.21 18.77
C PRO A 853 6.49 -21.96 19.65
N THR A 854 7.46 -21.11 19.34
CA THR A 854 7.67 -19.79 19.93
C THR A 854 7.43 -18.73 18.85
N ASN A 855 7.55 -17.47 19.18
CA ASN A 855 7.53 -16.37 18.20
C ASN A 855 6.22 -16.19 17.43
N TYR A 856 5.07 -16.23 18.13
CA TYR A 856 3.74 -15.89 17.57
C TYR A 856 3.28 -16.80 16.44
N THR A 857 3.83 -17.98 16.26
CA THR A 857 3.43 -18.91 15.21
C THR A 857 2.84 -20.20 15.78
N LEU A 858 1.92 -20.79 15.05
CA LEU A 858 1.40 -22.15 15.31
C LEU A 858 2.31 -23.22 14.65
N THR A 859 3.44 -22.81 14.12
CA THR A 859 4.33 -23.64 13.33
C THR A 859 5.49 -24.16 14.19
N ALA A 860 5.53 -25.47 14.38
CA ALA A 860 6.64 -26.11 15.07
C ALA A 860 7.91 -26.06 14.22
N GLN A 861 8.99 -25.56 14.78
CA GLN A 861 10.30 -25.47 14.12
C GLN A 861 11.06 -26.79 14.25
N VAL A 862 11.76 -27.18 13.22
CA VAL A 862 12.61 -28.37 13.26
C VAL A 862 13.75 -28.15 14.26
N ALA A 863 13.72 -28.92 15.35
CA ALA A 863 14.80 -28.97 16.34
C ALA A 863 15.97 -29.80 15.84
N GLU A 864 15.65 -31.03 15.46
CA GLU A 864 16.63 -31.97 14.90
C GLU A 864 15.96 -32.79 13.78
N SER A 865 16.76 -33.16 12.80
CA SER A 865 16.29 -34.02 11.71
C SER A 865 17.25 -35.24 11.54
N ARG A 866 16.72 -36.31 10.93
CA ARG A 866 17.46 -37.56 10.71
C ARG A 866 17.91 -38.25 11.99
N VAL A 867 17.15 -38.11 13.06
CA VAL A 867 17.43 -38.69 14.37
C VAL A 867 16.80 -40.07 14.56
N ILE A 868 17.18 -40.77 15.62
CA ILE A 868 16.59 -42.06 15.97
C ILE A 868 15.20 -41.75 16.55
N PRO A 869 14.14 -42.41 16.04
CA PRO A 869 12.77 -42.15 16.53
C PRO A 869 12.59 -42.48 18.02
N THR A 870 11.87 -41.63 18.71
CA THR A 870 11.62 -41.75 20.17
C THR A 870 10.13 -41.62 20.52
N PRO A 871 9.23 -42.36 19.85
CA PRO A 871 7.80 -42.18 20.03
C PRO A 871 7.34 -42.35 21.49
N GLY A 872 6.55 -41.44 21.99
CA GLY A 872 6.07 -41.34 23.37
C GLY A 872 7.04 -40.68 24.34
N LYS A 873 8.08 -39.97 23.83
CA LYS A 873 9.04 -39.24 24.65
C LYS A 873 9.27 -37.85 24.10
N LEU A 874 9.36 -36.88 25.00
CA LEU A 874 9.72 -35.50 24.70
C LEU A 874 11.12 -35.20 25.27
N ASP A 875 11.87 -34.39 24.53
CA ASP A 875 13.12 -33.82 24.96
C ASP A 875 12.95 -32.39 25.48
N GLU A 876 13.95 -31.86 26.19
CA GLU A 876 14.02 -30.46 26.57
C GLU A 876 13.90 -29.55 25.31
N GLY A 877 13.09 -28.51 25.40
CA GLY A 877 12.75 -27.65 24.23
C GLY A 877 11.50 -28.06 23.46
N GLN A 878 10.99 -29.27 23.67
CA GLN A 878 9.69 -29.71 23.13
C GLN A 878 8.52 -29.40 24.08
N MET A 879 8.78 -28.73 25.17
CA MET A 879 7.78 -28.22 26.13
C MET A 879 8.12 -26.78 26.45
N PRO A 880 7.14 -25.99 26.94
CA PRO A 880 7.44 -24.71 27.55
C PRO A 880 8.49 -24.84 28.65
N GLU A 881 9.24 -23.78 28.92
CA GLU A 881 10.29 -23.77 29.94
C GLU A 881 9.73 -24.19 31.32
N THR A 882 10.46 -25.03 32.04
CA THR A 882 10.05 -25.51 33.34
C THR A 882 10.65 -24.63 34.43
N VAL A 883 9.77 -24.02 35.26
CA VAL A 883 10.15 -23.27 36.44
C VAL A 883 9.67 -24.05 37.70
N GLY A 884 10.60 -24.21 38.61
CA GLY A 884 10.40 -24.95 39.87
C GLY A 884 9.86 -24.10 41.00
#